data_c796405b05fae95b3371c76ce75978e3
#
_entry.id   c796405b05fae95b3371c76ce75978e3
#
_cell.length_a   1.000
_cell.length_b   1.000
_cell.length_c   1.000
_cell.angle_alpha   90.00
_cell.angle_beta   90.00
_cell.angle_gamma   90.00
#
_symmetry.space_group_name_H-M   'P 1'
#
loop_
_entity.id
_entity.type
_entity.pdbx_description
1 polymer ?
#
loop_
_entity_poly.entity_id
_entity_poly.type
_entity_poly.pdbx_seq_one_letter_code
_entity_poly.pdbx_strand_id
1 'polypeptide(L)'
;MSEKIYPVTKPVKARALIDKEKYLKWYEESVENPDKFWGKHGKRIDWFKPYTKVKNTSFTGKVSIKWFEDGQTNVSYNCIDRHLKTNGDQVAIIWEGDNPYIDKKVTYNELYEHVCRMANVLKKHGVKKGDRVTIYMPMIPEAAYAMLACARIGAVHSVVFGGFSPEALAGRIVDCESTFVITCDEGVRGGKPVPLKDNTDTAIDIAARQHVRVSKVLVVRRTGGKTGWAPGRDLWHHQEIATVKAECPPVKMKAEDPLFILYTSGSTGKPKGVLHTTGGYLVYAAMTHEYVFDYHDGDVYWCTADVGWVTGHSYIVYGPLANCATTLMFEGVPNFPDQGRFWEVIDKHKVNIFYTAPTAIRSLMGAGDEFVTRSTRSSLRLLGTVGEPINPEAWEWYYNVVGDKRCPVIDTWWQTETGGHMITPLPGATDLKPGSATTPFFGIKPQLVDNEGKVLEGPADGNLCITDSWPGQMRTVYGDHERFIQTYFSTYKGKYFTGDGCRRDADGYYWITGRVDDVLNVSGHRLGTAEVESALVSHNLVSEAAVVGYPHPIKGQGIYCYVTLMSGHEGSDTLRQELVKHVRAEIGPIAAPDKIQFAPGLPKTRSGKIMRRILRKIAEDDFGALGDTSTLADPAVVDDLIANRQNKSTA
;
A
#
# COMPACT_ATOMS: atom_id res chain seq x y z
N MET A 1 1.09 4.27 31.26
CA MET A 1 2.54 4.41 31.04
C MET A 1 2.76 5.73 30.28
N SER A 2 3.81 6.51 30.63
CA SER A 2 4.15 7.69 29.82
C SER A 2 4.66 7.20 28.45
N GLU A 3 4.05 7.66 27.37
CA GLU A 3 4.44 7.30 26.03
C GLU A 3 5.85 7.83 25.78
N LYS A 4 6.73 6.96 25.25
CA LYS A 4 8.12 7.32 24.96
C LYS A 4 8.16 8.24 23.74
N ILE A 5 8.86 9.37 23.87
CA ILE A 5 9.01 10.36 22.81
C ILE A 5 10.41 10.32 22.24
N TYR A 6 10.53 10.31 20.93
CA TYR A 6 11.77 10.41 20.18
C TYR A 6 11.83 11.78 19.49
N PRO A 7 12.56 12.76 20.06
CA PRO A 7 12.58 14.11 19.52
C PRO A 7 13.31 14.19 18.18
N VAL A 8 12.96 15.19 17.38
CA VAL A 8 13.69 15.52 16.16
C VAL A 8 15.15 15.81 16.50
N THR A 9 16.07 15.01 15.95
CA THR A 9 17.51 15.17 16.20
C THR A 9 18.11 16.37 15.45
N LYS A 10 19.20 16.93 15.98
CA LYS A 10 19.88 18.07 15.33
C LYS A 10 20.28 17.79 13.87
N PRO A 11 20.88 16.63 13.51
CA PRO A 11 21.22 16.34 12.12
C PRO A 11 20.00 16.28 11.18
N VAL A 12 18.89 15.72 11.65
CA VAL A 12 17.65 15.65 10.87
C VAL A 12 17.07 17.05 10.67
N LYS A 13 16.97 17.85 11.75
CA LYS A 13 16.45 19.21 11.70
C LYS A 13 17.26 20.10 10.73
N ALA A 14 18.58 19.96 10.72
CA ALA A 14 19.48 20.80 9.91
C ALA A 14 19.29 20.59 8.40
N ARG A 15 18.89 19.40 7.96
CA ARG A 15 18.69 19.08 6.53
C ARG A 15 17.24 19.07 6.07
N ALA A 16 16.29 19.01 7.00
CA ALA A 16 14.89 18.77 6.69
C ALA A 16 14.28 19.89 5.82
N LEU A 17 13.50 19.49 4.82
CA LEU A 17 12.75 20.39 3.94
C LEU A 17 11.63 21.12 4.68
N ILE A 18 11.06 20.48 5.70
CA ILE A 18 9.98 20.99 6.54
C ILE A 18 10.38 20.91 8.01
N ASP A 19 10.53 22.04 8.65
CA ASP A 19 10.64 22.14 10.10
C ASP A 19 9.26 22.36 10.75
N LYS A 20 9.21 22.41 12.08
CA LYS A 20 7.96 22.55 12.83
C LYS A 20 7.22 23.85 12.54
N GLU A 21 7.93 24.98 12.41
CA GLU A 21 7.33 26.28 12.14
C GLU A 21 6.69 26.29 10.75
N LYS A 22 7.41 25.81 9.75
CA LYS A 22 6.93 25.68 8.37
C LYS A 22 5.74 24.70 8.28
N TYR A 23 5.79 23.57 9.01
CA TYR A 23 4.67 22.63 9.08
C TYR A 23 3.41 23.32 9.60
N LEU A 24 3.48 23.98 10.75
CA LEU A 24 2.31 24.64 11.36
C LEU A 24 1.73 25.71 10.42
N LYS A 25 2.57 26.55 9.84
CA LYS A 25 2.14 27.59 8.90
C LYS A 25 1.49 27.03 7.64
N TRP A 26 2.09 26.01 7.04
CA TRP A 26 1.58 25.40 5.81
C TRP A 26 0.32 24.56 6.08
N TYR A 27 0.26 23.88 7.22
CA TYR A 27 -0.93 23.15 7.59
C TYR A 27 -2.12 24.09 7.77
N GLU A 28 -1.96 25.17 8.55
CA GLU A 28 -2.99 26.20 8.73
C GLU A 28 -3.44 26.77 7.36
N GLU A 29 -2.51 27.20 6.51
CA GLU A 29 -2.85 27.72 5.18
C GLU A 29 -3.60 26.67 4.34
N SER A 30 -3.20 25.40 4.40
CA SER A 30 -3.80 24.34 3.61
C SER A 30 -5.23 24.00 4.00
N VAL A 31 -5.60 24.19 5.26
CA VAL A 31 -6.96 23.92 5.77
C VAL A 31 -7.86 25.16 5.72
N GLU A 32 -7.33 26.34 5.94
CA GLU A 32 -8.09 27.61 5.92
C GLU A 32 -8.25 28.18 4.51
N ASN A 33 -7.22 28.06 3.66
CA ASN A 33 -7.19 28.58 2.31
C ASN A 33 -6.73 27.52 1.29
N PRO A 34 -7.47 26.41 1.13
CA PRO A 34 -7.06 25.29 0.27
C PRO A 34 -6.84 25.70 -1.20
N ASP A 35 -7.65 26.61 -1.75
CA ASP A 35 -7.46 27.11 -3.13
C ASP A 35 -6.12 27.82 -3.30
N LYS A 36 -5.73 28.66 -2.36
CA LYS A 36 -4.44 29.35 -2.39
C LYS A 36 -3.28 28.37 -2.24
N PHE A 37 -3.36 27.49 -1.23
CA PHE A 37 -2.33 26.51 -0.94
C PHE A 37 -2.10 25.54 -2.12
N TRP A 38 -3.16 24.87 -2.57
CA TRP A 38 -3.06 23.92 -3.66
C TRP A 38 -2.87 24.59 -5.02
N GLY A 39 -3.34 25.83 -5.20
CA GLY A 39 -3.07 26.65 -6.37
C GLY A 39 -1.58 26.95 -6.54
N LYS A 40 -0.85 27.11 -5.43
CA LYS A 40 0.60 27.24 -5.41
C LYS A 40 1.29 25.89 -5.64
N HIS A 41 0.90 24.86 -4.88
CA HIS A 41 1.57 23.57 -4.89
C HIS A 41 1.24 22.69 -6.09
N GLY A 42 0.12 22.92 -6.78
CA GLY A 42 -0.18 22.28 -8.05
C GLY A 42 0.82 22.58 -9.17
N LYS A 43 1.57 23.67 -9.04
CA LYS A 43 2.64 24.06 -9.98
C LYS A 43 3.92 23.24 -9.86
N ARG A 44 3.96 22.26 -8.93
CA ARG A 44 5.08 21.31 -8.83
C ARG A 44 5.18 20.35 -10.00
N ILE A 45 4.07 20.17 -10.75
CA ILE A 45 4.05 19.45 -12.02
C ILE A 45 3.84 20.44 -13.17
N ASP A 46 4.22 20.02 -14.39
CA ASP A 46 4.06 20.83 -15.59
C ASP A 46 2.64 20.65 -16.17
N TRP A 47 2.06 21.76 -16.58
CA TRP A 47 0.73 21.82 -17.18
C TRP A 47 0.80 22.29 -18.63
N PHE A 48 0.25 21.54 -19.58
CA PHE A 48 0.13 21.99 -20.98
C PHE A 48 -0.87 23.13 -21.13
N LYS A 49 -1.93 23.05 -20.33
CA LYS A 49 -2.86 24.15 -20.10
C LYS A 49 -2.93 24.39 -18.59
N PRO A 50 -2.53 25.56 -18.11
CA PRO A 50 -2.65 25.90 -16.70
C PRO A 50 -4.09 25.84 -16.21
N TYR A 51 -4.29 25.38 -14.98
CA TYR A 51 -5.59 25.43 -14.32
C TYR A 51 -5.89 26.84 -13.79
N THR A 52 -7.17 27.17 -13.73
CA THR A 52 -7.71 28.34 -13.03
C THR A 52 -8.64 27.94 -11.89
N LYS A 53 -9.24 26.77 -11.98
CA LYS A 53 -10.11 26.18 -10.97
C LYS A 53 -9.34 25.15 -10.16
N VAL A 54 -8.98 25.49 -8.92
CA VAL A 54 -8.15 24.65 -8.06
C VAL A 54 -8.98 23.55 -7.41
N LYS A 55 -10.00 23.92 -6.65
CA LYS A 55 -10.84 23.01 -5.88
C LYS A 55 -12.30 23.22 -6.19
N ASN A 56 -12.99 22.15 -6.58
CA ASN A 56 -14.43 22.11 -6.77
C ASN A 56 -14.97 20.81 -6.17
N THR A 57 -15.26 20.86 -4.86
CA THR A 57 -15.60 19.66 -4.10
C THR A 57 -16.77 19.92 -3.17
N SER A 58 -17.57 18.87 -2.94
CA SER A 58 -18.62 18.86 -1.93
C SER A 58 -18.79 17.48 -1.34
N PHE A 59 -18.88 17.39 -0.03
CA PHE A 59 -19.26 16.19 0.72
C PHE A 59 -20.71 16.22 1.22
N THR A 60 -21.42 17.32 0.94
CA THR A 60 -22.84 17.50 1.31
C THR A 60 -23.71 17.54 0.08
N GLY A 61 -24.96 17.07 0.21
CA GLY A 61 -25.86 16.97 -0.91
C GLY A 61 -25.34 15.96 -1.96
N LYS A 62 -25.08 16.44 -3.19
CA LYS A 62 -24.44 15.62 -4.22
C LYS A 62 -22.93 15.64 -4.00
N VAL A 63 -22.36 14.52 -3.55
CA VAL A 63 -20.91 14.38 -3.40
C VAL A 63 -20.23 14.53 -4.75
N SER A 64 -19.27 15.43 -4.82
CA SER A 64 -18.50 15.73 -6.04
C SER A 64 -17.07 16.10 -5.67
N ILE A 65 -16.10 15.53 -6.38
CA ILE A 65 -14.67 15.72 -6.12
C ILE A 65 -13.97 16.02 -7.44
N LYS A 66 -13.55 17.29 -7.60
CA LYS A 66 -12.79 17.75 -8.76
C LYS A 66 -11.67 18.67 -8.31
N TRP A 67 -10.48 18.44 -8.85
CA TRP A 67 -9.29 19.25 -8.56
C TRP A 67 -8.60 19.65 -9.85
N PHE A 68 -8.21 20.91 -9.95
CA PHE A 68 -7.52 21.46 -11.13
C PHE A 68 -8.28 21.19 -12.45
N GLU A 69 -9.60 21.18 -12.40
CA GLU A 69 -10.48 20.55 -13.41
C GLU A 69 -10.36 21.12 -14.83
N ASP A 70 -9.95 22.36 -14.98
CA ASP A 70 -9.75 23.00 -16.29
C ASP A 70 -8.29 22.95 -16.78
N GLY A 71 -7.38 22.35 -16.00
CA GLY A 71 -6.01 22.12 -16.38
C GLY A 71 -5.82 20.91 -17.30
N GLN A 72 -4.74 20.90 -18.08
CA GLN A 72 -4.33 19.76 -18.90
C GLN A 72 -2.86 19.42 -18.64
N THR A 73 -2.58 18.15 -18.48
CA THR A 73 -1.24 17.60 -18.23
C THR A 73 -1.13 16.16 -18.73
N ASN A 74 0.00 15.52 -18.48
CA ASN A 74 0.19 14.09 -18.70
C ASN A 74 1.13 13.54 -17.63
N VAL A 75 0.75 12.43 -16.99
CA VAL A 75 1.53 11.82 -15.91
C VAL A 75 2.86 11.28 -16.42
N SER A 76 2.89 10.60 -17.57
CA SER A 76 4.12 10.10 -18.18
C SER A 76 5.10 11.23 -18.51
N TYR A 77 4.59 12.35 -19.06
CA TYR A 77 5.41 13.54 -19.32
C TYR A 77 6.06 14.07 -18.05
N ASN A 78 5.31 14.20 -16.97
CA ASN A 78 5.82 14.72 -15.70
C ASN A 78 6.82 13.77 -15.02
N CYS A 79 6.68 12.47 -15.23
CA CYS A 79 7.59 11.46 -14.68
C CYS A 79 8.86 11.29 -15.50
N ILE A 80 8.87 11.66 -16.78
CA ILE A 80 9.95 11.35 -17.71
C ILE A 80 10.42 12.57 -18.48
N ASP A 81 9.62 13.05 -19.42
CA ASP A 81 10.04 14.02 -20.46
C ASP A 81 10.64 15.30 -19.89
N ARG A 82 10.00 15.87 -18.87
CA ARG A 82 10.46 17.13 -18.26
C ARG A 82 11.83 17.04 -17.60
N HIS A 83 12.30 15.82 -17.31
CA HIS A 83 13.60 15.58 -16.68
C HIS A 83 14.73 15.37 -17.68
N LEU A 84 14.44 15.05 -18.95
CA LEU A 84 15.42 14.57 -19.91
C LEU A 84 16.51 15.60 -20.21
N LYS A 85 16.17 16.87 -20.30
CA LYS A 85 17.11 17.93 -20.66
C LYS A 85 18.24 18.09 -19.63
N THR A 86 17.93 17.94 -18.36
CA THR A 86 18.88 18.19 -17.25
C THR A 86 19.35 16.91 -16.57
N ASN A 87 18.54 15.86 -16.57
CA ASN A 87 18.75 14.63 -15.80
C ASN A 87 18.58 13.36 -16.65
N GLY A 88 18.69 13.46 -17.98
CA GLY A 88 18.48 12.30 -18.87
C GLY A 88 19.37 11.10 -18.57
N ASP A 89 20.60 11.33 -18.15
CA ASP A 89 21.57 10.29 -17.82
C ASP A 89 21.51 9.82 -16.35
N GLN A 90 20.69 10.48 -15.52
CA GLN A 90 20.45 10.04 -14.14
C GLN A 90 19.69 8.70 -14.14
N VAL A 91 20.06 7.82 -13.23
CA VAL A 91 19.32 6.57 -12.99
C VAL A 91 17.91 6.89 -12.46
N ALA A 92 16.90 6.50 -13.21
CA ALA A 92 15.49 6.58 -12.81
C ALA A 92 15.08 5.36 -11.99
N ILE A 93 15.41 4.17 -12.48
CA ILE A 93 15.05 2.89 -11.84
C ILE A 93 16.31 2.06 -11.63
N ILE A 94 16.48 1.62 -10.38
CA ILE A 94 17.36 0.50 -10.05
C ILE A 94 16.47 -0.72 -9.90
N TRP A 95 16.65 -1.74 -10.71
CA TRP A 95 15.98 -3.01 -10.54
C TRP A 95 16.92 -4.01 -9.88
N GLU A 96 16.49 -4.60 -8.78
CA GLU A 96 17.17 -5.70 -8.10
C GLU A 96 16.37 -6.99 -8.32
N GLY A 97 16.97 -7.98 -8.96
CA GLY A 97 16.34 -9.26 -9.24
C GLY A 97 16.13 -10.12 -7.99
N ASP A 98 15.29 -11.13 -8.12
CA ASP A 98 15.14 -12.18 -7.10
C ASP A 98 16.48 -12.87 -6.82
N ASN A 99 17.25 -13.16 -7.86
CA ASN A 99 18.65 -13.59 -7.76
C ASN A 99 19.52 -12.38 -7.34
N PRO A 100 20.27 -12.47 -6.21
CA PRO A 100 21.10 -11.37 -5.69
C PRO A 100 22.22 -10.91 -6.64
N TYR A 101 22.56 -11.71 -7.62
CA TYR A 101 23.64 -11.42 -8.60
C TYR A 101 23.12 -10.72 -9.87
N ILE A 102 21.81 -10.44 -9.96
CA ILE A 102 21.20 -9.84 -11.14
C ILE A 102 20.53 -8.52 -10.75
N ASP A 103 21.00 -7.45 -11.34
CA ASP A 103 20.42 -6.12 -11.24
C ASP A 103 20.50 -5.37 -12.58
N LYS A 104 19.78 -4.27 -12.66
CA LYS A 104 19.79 -3.39 -13.83
C LYS A 104 19.54 -1.94 -13.38
N LYS A 105 20.25 -1.02 -14.01
CA LYS A 105 19.99 0.42 -13.88
C LYS A 105 19.39 0.93 -15.19
N VAL A 106 18.34 1.73 -15.08
CA VAL A 106 17.64 2.36 -16.20
C VAL A 106 17.69 3.86 -16.00
N THR A 107 18.32 4.57 -16.94
CA THR A 107 18.36 6.05 -16.92
C THR A 107 17.01 6.65 -17.35
N TYR A 108 16.80 7.96 -17.11
CA TYR A 108 15.61 8.65 -17.62
C TYR A 108 15.53 8.62 -19.15
N ASN A 109 16.64 8.73 -19.86
CA ASN A 109 16.68 8.58 -21.31
C ASN A 109 16.24 7.17 -21.74
N GLU A 110 16.76 6.13 -21.11
CA GLU A 110 16.36 4.74 -21.39
C GLU A 110 14.90 4.47 -21.02
N LEU A 111 14.45 5.02 -19.89
CA LEU A 111 13.05 4.94 -19.49
C LEU A 111 12.12 5.59 -20.53
N TYR A 112 12.48 6.73 -21.05
CA TYR A 112 11.77 7.40 -22.14
C TYR A 112 11.63 6.49 -23.37
N GLU A 113 12.72 5.91 -23.84
CA GLU A 113 12.71 5.04 -25.02
C GLU A 113 11.83 3.80 -24.80
N HIS A 114 11.97 3.11 -23.67
CA HIS A 114 11.17 1.93 -23.34
C HIS A 114 9.68 2.25 -23.23
N VAL A 115 9.33 3.33 -22.57
CA VAL A 115 7.93 3.75 -22.40
C VAL A 115 7.32 4.17 -23.72
N CYS A 116 8.04 4.94 -24.54
CA CYS A 116 7.55 5.35 -25.86
C CYS A 116 7.35 4.14 -26.80
N ARG A 117 8.25 3.17 -26.82
CA ARG A 117 8.09 1.95 -27.61
C ARG A 117 6.88 1.14 -27.15
N MET A 118 6.72 0.94 -25.83
CA MET A 118 5.56 0.23 -25.31
C MET A 118 4.25 0.96 -25.60
N ALA A 119 4.22 2.29 -25.48
CA ALA A 119 3.07 3.12 -25.84
C ALA A 119 2.70 2.97 -27.33
N ASN A 120 3.71 2.96 -28.21
CA ASN A 120 3.50 2.75 -29.64
C ASN A 120 3.01 1.33 -29.96
N VAL A 121 3.45 0.31 -29.25
CA VAL A 121 2.90 -1.05 -29.36
C VAL A 121 1.43 -1.08 -28.99
N LEU A 122 1.04 -0.45 -27.89
CA LEU A 122 -0.37 -0.35 -27.49
C LEU A 122 -1.20 0.33 -28.58
N LYS A 123 -0.73 1.45 -29.12
CA LYS A 123 -1.40 2.17 -30.22
C LYS A 123 -1.51 1.34 -31.49
N LYS A 124 -0.42 0.64 -31.88
CA LYS A 124 -0.38 -0.27 -33.04
C LYS A 124 -1.48 -1.34 -32.96
N HIS A 125 -1.77 -1.83 -31.76
CA HIS A 125 -2.78 -2.85 -31.52
C HIS A 125 -4.15 -2.27 -31.09
N GLY A 126 -4.40 -0.99 -31.35
CA GLY A 126 -5.72 -0.38 -31.27
C GLY A 126 -6.11 0.19 -29.91
N VAL A 127 -5.20 0.23 -28.93
CA VAL A 127 -5.48 0.87 -27.63
C VAL A 127 -5.57 2.39 -27.80
N LYS A 128 -6.64 2.98 -27.29
CA LYS A 128 -6.97 4.41 -27.39
C LYS A 128 -7.15 5.02 -26.00
N LYS A 129 -7.17 6.35 -25.96
CA LYS A 129 -7.53 7.09 -24.75
C LYS A 129 -8.86 6.59 -24.17
N GLY A 130 -8.87 6.30 -22.87
CA GLY A 130 -10.02 5.78 -22.15
C GLY A 130 -10.19 4.26 -22.17
N ASP A 131 -9.46 3.53 -23.02
CA ASP A 131 -9.44 2.08 -22.99
C ASP A 131 -8.78 1.57 -21.72
N ARG A 132 -9.26 0.43 -21.19
CA ARG A 132 -8.67 -0.20 -20.00
C ARG A 132 -7.69 -1.26 -20.43
N VAL A 133 -6.51 -1.22 -19.82
CA VAL A 133 -5.41 -2.19 -20.01
C VAL A 133 -5.12 -2.86 -18.68
N THR A 134 -5.23 -4.17 -18.63
CA THR A 134 -4.84 -4.95 -17.45
C THR A 134 -3.35 -5.23 -17.48
N ILE A 135 -2.68 -4.97 -16.36
CA ILE A 135 -1.24 -5.25 -16.17
C ILE A 135 -1.11 -6.30 -15.07
N TYR A 136 -0.58 -7.48 -15.44
CA TYR A 136 -0.38 -8.61 -14.53
C TYR A 136 1.05 -9.07 -14.66
N MET A 137 1.94 -8.43 -13.88
CA MET A 137 3.39 -8.47 -14.06
C MET A 137 4.12 -8.74 -12.74
N PRO A 138 5.31 -9.34 -12.78
CA PRO A 138 6.21 -9.34 -11.64
C PRO A 138 6.86 -7.96 -11.46
N MET A 139 7.61 -7.77 -10.36
CA MET A 139 8.34 -6.53 -10.08
C MET A 139 9.60 -6.42 -10.94
N ILE A 140 9.40 -6.16 -12.22
CA ILE A 140 10.45 -5.88 -13.22
C ILE A 140 10.22 -4.51 -13.86
N PRO A 141 11.22 -3.87 -14.45
CA PRO A 141 11.09 -2.52 -15.01
C PRO A 141 9.95 -2.38 -16.02
N GLU A 142 9.66 -3.43 -16.78
CA GLU A 142 8.58 -3.46 -17.77
C GLU A 142 7.19 -3.24 -17.15
N ALA A 143 6.99 -3.54 -15.87
CA ALA A 143 5.76 -3.20 -15.16
C ALA A 143 5.59 -1.68 -15.02
N ALA A 144 6.65 -0.96 -14.68
CA ALA A 144 6.65 0.51 -14.65
C ALA A 144 6.50 1.10 -16.07
N TYR A 145 7.16 0.51 -17.05
CA TYR A 145 7.00 0.94 -18.45
C TYR A 145 5.55 0.82 -18.91
N ALA A 146 4.88 -0.26 -18.57
CA ALA A 146 3.48 -0.49 -18.91
C ALA A 146 2.54 0.55 -18.29
N MET A 147 2.72 0.86 -17.00
CA MET A 147 1.94 1.89 -16.32
C MET A 147 2.13 3.27 -16.97
N LEU A 148 3.37 3.67 -17.20
CA LEU A 148 3.73 4.94 -17.81
C LEU A 148 3.32 5.03 -19.29
N ALA A 149 3.38 3.92 -20.03
CA ALA A 149 2.91 3.85 -21.41
C ALA A 149 1.38 4.06 -21.53
N CYS A 150 0.61 3.42 -20.64
CA CYS A 150 -0.83 3.67 -20.56
C CYS A 150 -1.14 5.13 -20.24
N ALA A 151 -0.48 5.70 -19.23
CA ALA A 151 -0.63 7.11 -18.88
C ALA A 151 -0.28 8.04 -20.06
N ARG A 152 0.76 7.70 -20.82
CA ARG A 152 1.22 8.49 -21.96
C ARG A 152 0.20 8.64 -23.05
N ILE A 153 -0.54 7.58 -23.38
CA ILE A 153 -1.56 7.58 -24.44
C ILE A 153 -2.98 7.83 -23.91
N GLY A 154 -3.13 8.01 -22.60
CA GLY A 154 -4.43 8.23 -21.96
C GLY A 154 -5.27 6.97 -21.77
N ALA A 155 -4.68 5.78 -21.89
CA ALA A 155 -5.33 4.54 -21.49
C ALA A 155 -5.37 4.43 -19.96
N VAL A 156 -6.40 3.76 -19.46
CA VAL A 156 -6.61 3.55 -18.02
C VAL A 156 -6.05 2.18 -17.64
N HIS A 157 -4.99 2.14 -16.82
CA HIS A 157 -4.46 0.85 -16.43
C HIS A 157 -5.14 0.30 -15.18
N SER A 158 -5.26 -1.03 -15.15
CA SER A 158 -5.68 -1.83 -14.00
C SER A 158 -4.56 -2.82 -13.68
N VAL A 159 -3.72 -2.48 -12.70
CA VAL A 159 -2.63 -3.36 -12.27
C VAL A 159 -3.19 -4.40 -11.32
N VAL A 160 -2.93 -5.66 -11.61
CA VAL A 160 -3.30 -6.81 -10.79
C VAL A 160 -2.03 -7.44 -10.23
N PHE A 161 -2.01 -7.64 -8.92
CA PHE A 161 -0.87 -8.25 -8.25
C PHE A 161 -0.50 -9.60 -8.88
N GLY A 162 0.75 -9.76 -9.31
CA GLY A 162 1.24 -10.96 -10.02
C GLY A 162 1.15 -12.26 -9.23
N GLY A 163 0.90 -12.15 -7.94
CA GLY A 163 0.64 -13.28 -7.08
C GLY A 163 -0.84 -13.70 -6.98
N PHE A 164 -1.79 -12.98 -7.58
CA PHE A 164 -3.20 -13.36 -7.53
C PHE A 164 -3.51 -14.56 -8.43
N SER A 165 -4.58 -15.28 -8.08
CA SER A 165 -5.09 -16.42 -8.82
C SER A 165 -5.70 -16.00 -10.17
N PRO A 166 -5.88 -16.95 -11.11
CA PRO A 166 -6.59 -16.71 -12.35
C PRO A 166 -8.00 -16.15 -12.15
N GLU A 167 -8.72 -16.62 -11.13
CA GLU A 167 -10.08 -16.16 -10.79
C GLU A 167 -10.08 -14.69 -10.36
N ALA A 168 -9.13 -14.29 -9.52
CA ALA A 168 -8.97 -12.91 -9.08
C ALA A 168 -8.62 -11.98 -10.26
N LEU A 169 -7.75 -12.42 -11.15
CA LEU A 169 -7.39 -11.71 -12.37
C LEU A 169 -8.61 -11.58 -13.31
N ALA A 170 -9.34 -12.68 -13.53
CA ALA A 170 -10.53 -12.69 -14.37
C ALA A 170 -11.61 -11.72 -13.88
N GLY A 171 -11.89 -11.71 -12.58
CA GLY A 171 -12.87 -10.80 -11.98
C GLY A 171 -12.55 -9.33 -12.24
N ARG A 172 -11.27 -8.96 -12.25
CA ARG A 172 -10.82 -7.59 -12.54
C ARG A 172 -10.91 -7.26 -14.02
N ILE A 173 -10.55 -8.20 -14.89
CA ILE A 173 -10.71 -8.05 -16.35
C ILE A 173 -12.20 -7.83 -16.69
N VAL A 174 -13.08 -8.60 -16.10
CA VAL A 174 -14.52 -8.51 -16.35
C VAL A 174 -15.09 -7.19 -15.85
N ASP A 175 -14.75 -6.79 -14.62
CA ASP A 175 -15.30 -5.57 -14.02
C ASP A 175 -14.93 -4.30 -14.79
N CYS A 176 -13.71 -4.19 -15.29
CA CYS A 176 -13.28 -3.04 -16.07
C CYS A 176 -13.40 -3.24 -17.60
N GLU A 177 -13.91 -4.38 -18.04
CA GLU A 177 -14.08 -4.73 -19.48
C GLU A 177 -12.78 -4.55 -20.27
N SER A 178 -11.65 -4.99 -19.70
CA SER A 178 -10.33 -4.84 -20.32
C SER A 178 -10.20 -5.77 -21.52
N THR A 179 -9.78 -5.21 -22.66
CA THR A 179 -9.58 -5.97 -23.90
C THR A 179 -8.13 -6.24 -24.22
N PHE A 180 -7.22 -5.65 -23.46
CA PHE A 180 -5.77 -5.79 -23.63
C PHE A 180 -5.12 -6.15 -22.29
N VAL A 181 -4.24 -7.16 -22.29
CA VAL A 181 -3.48 -7.59 -21.11
C VAL A 181 -1.99 -7.51 -21.40
N ILE A 182 -1.23 -6.98 -20.45
CA ILE A 182 0.23 -7.02 -20.44
C ILE A 182 0.64 -7.97 -19.31
N THR A 183 1.42 -9.00 -19.65
CA THR A 183 1.88 -10.01 -18.70
C THR A 183 3.30 -10.45 -19.01
N CYS A 184 3.76 -11.47 -18.33
CA CYS A 184 5.08 -12.06 -18.44
C CYS A 184 4.95 -13.57 -18.66
N ASP A 185 5.95 -14.20 -19.26
CA ASP A 185 5.98 -15.67 -19.37
C ASP A 185 5.87 -16.29 -17.97
N GLU A 186 6.83 -16.01 -17.12
CA GLU A 186 6.85 -16.39 -15.70
C GLU A 186 7.45 -15.26 -14.88
N GLY A 187 7.02 -15.11 -13.63
CA GLY A 187 7.75 -14.36 -12.60
C GLY A 187 8.71 -15.27 -11.85
N VAL A 188 9.58 -14.68 -11.03
CA VAL A 188 10.44 -15.42 -10.09
C VAL A 188 10.24 -14.82 -8.70
N ARG A 189 10.00 -15.66 -7.70
CA ARG A 189 9.80 -15.23 -6.32
C ARG A 189 10.38 -16.22 -5.34
N GLY A 190 11.40 -15.82 -4.58
CA GLY A 190 12.10 -16.70 -3.66
C GLY A 190 12.72 -17.92 -4.35
N GLY A 191 13.30 -17.74 -5.54
CA GLY A 191 13.89 -18.80 -6.35
C GLY A 191 12.90 -19.70 -7.08
N LYS A 192 11.57 -19.44 -6.97
CA LYS A 192 10.53 -20.27 -7.59
C LYS A 192 9.86 -19.53 -8.75
N PRO A 193 9.60 -20.21 -9.89
CA PRO A 193 8.84 -19.61 -10.98
C PRO A 193 7.36 -19.43 -10.60
N VAL A 194 6.76 -18.36 -11.11
CA VAL A 194 5.33 -18.08 -10.99
C VAL A 194 4.74 -18.04 -12.41
N PRO A 195 3.74 -18.90 -12.74
CA PRO A 195 3.26 -19.09 -14.11
C PRO A 195 2.27 -18.00 -14.55
N LEU A 196 2.74 -16.77 -14.74
CA LEU A 196 1.87 -15.61 -15.01
C LEU A 196 1.11 -15.73 -16.33
N LYS A 197 1.76 -16.22 -17.39
CA LYS A 197 1.09 -16.40 -18.69
C LYS A 197 0.01 -17.48 -18.63
N ASP A 198 0.27 -18.61 -17.97
CA ASP A 198 -0.72 -19.67 -17.80
C ASP A 198 -1.92 -19.21 -16.96
N ASN A 199 -1.66 -18.45 -15.90
CA ASN A 199 -2.72 -17.81 -15.10
C ASN A 199 -3.53 -16.81 -15.93
N THR A 200 -2.87 -16.06 -16.80
CA THR A 200 -3.53 -15.12 -17.72
C THR A 200 -4.42 -15.86 -18.72
N ASP A 201 -3.97 -16.95 -19.31
CA ASP A 201 -4.76 -17.75 -20.24
C ASP A 201 -6.01 -18.30 -19.58
N THR A 202 -5.88 -18.84 -18.37
CA THR A 202 -7.03 -19.33 -17.57
C THR A 202 -7.99 -18.17 -17.25
N ALA A 203 -7.48 -17.02 -16.85
CA ALA A 203 -8.30 -15.84 -16.54
C ALA A 203 -9.07 -15.33 -17.78
N ILE A 204 -8.45 -15.35 -18.94
CA ILE A 204 -9.09 -14.96 -20.21
C ILE A 204 -10.24 -15.93 -20.56
N ASP A 205 -10.06 -17.22 -20.36
CA ASP A 205 -11.12 -18.21 -20.58
C ASP A 205 -12.31 -17.99 -19.62
N ILE A 206 -12.04 -17.67 -18.36
CA ILE A 206 -13.08 -17.32 -17.37
C ILE A 206 -13.82 -16.05 -17.80
N ALA A 207 -13.09 -15.00 -18.21
CA ALA A 207 -13.66 -13.73 -18.65
C ALA A 207 -14.53 -13.91 -19.91
N ALA A 208 -14.09 -14.74 -20.85
CA ALA A 208 -14.84 -15.02 -22.07
C ALA A 208 -16.21 -15.67 -21.78
N ARG A 209 -16.32 -16.51 -20.78
CA ARG A 209 -17.61 -17.09 -20.31
C ARG A 209 -18.54 -16.02 -19.73
N GLN A 210 -18.01 -14.87 -19.31
CA GLN A 210 -18.76 -13.72 -18.84
C GLN A 210 -18.87 -12.62 -19.93
N HIS A 211 -18.70 -13.00 -21.18
CA HIS A 211 -18.85 -12.14 -22.37
C HIS A 211 -17.82 -11.00 -22.49
N VAL A 212 -16.70 -11.07 -21.76
CA VAL A 212 -15.58 -10.13 -21.93
C VAL A 212 -14.44 -10.82 -22.69
N ARG A 213 -14.10 -10.27 -23.85
CA ARG A 213 -13.05 -10.79 -24.72
C ARG A 213 -11.78 -9.97 -24.64
N VAL A 214 -10.68 -10.61 -24.30
CA VAL A 214 -9.33 -10.06 -24.41
C VAL A 214 -8.83 -10.31 -25.84
N SER A 215 -8.57 -9.25 -26.59
CA SER A 215 -8.17 -9.34 -27.99
C SER A 215 -6.67 -9.53 -28.17
N LYS A 216 -5.86 -8.97 -27.28
CA LYS A 216 -4.40 -9.01 -27.35
C LYS A 216 -3.79 -9.23 -25.96
N VAL A 217 -2.70 -10.00 -25.94
CA VAL A 217 -1.86 -10.23 -24.76
C VAL A 217 -0.41 -9.95 -25.14
N LEU A 218 0.17 -8.92 -24.52
CA LEU A 218 1.58 -8.58 -24.68
C LEU A 218 2.39 -9.30 -23.60
N VAL A 219 3.30 -10.19 -24.01
CA VAL A 219 4.04 -11.07 -23.12
C VAL A 219 5.51 -10.66 -23.05
N VAL A 220 5.98 -10.29 -21.87
CA VAL A 220 7.39 -10.04 -21.59
C VAL A 220 8.08 -11.37 -21.31
N ARG A 221 9.24 -11.60 -21.94
CA ARG A 221 10.07 -12.77 -21.64
C ARG A 221 10.97 -12.46 -20.45
N ARG A 222 10.70 -13.11 -19.30
CA ARG A 222 11.52 -12.96 -18.08
C ARG A 222 12.40 -14.18 -17.83
N THR A 223 11.83 -15.38 -17.84
CA THR A 223 12.54 -16.63 -17.57
C THR A 223 12.88 -17.42 -18.82
N GLY A 224 12.11 -17.27 -19.89
CA GLY A 224 12.17 -18.12 -21.07
C GLY A 224 11.49 -19.48 -20.88
N GLY A 225 10.72 -19.67 -19.80
CA GLY A 225 9.93 -20.86 -19.55
C GLY A 225 8.89 -21.13 -20.63
N LYS A 226 8.47 -22.38 -20.73
CA LYS A 226 7.41 -22.77 -21.68
C LYS A 226 6.08 -22.19 -21.24
N THR A 227 5.37 -21.56 -22.15
CA THR A 227 4.02 -21.05 -21.95
C THR A 227 3.11 -21.49 -23.08
N GLY A 228 1.80 -21.54 -22.81
CA GLY A 228 0.81 -21.63 -23.87
C GLY A 228 0.89 -20.40 -24.79
N TRP A 229 0.51 -20.56 -26.05
CA TRP A 229 0.53 -19.49 -27.06
C TRP A 229 -0.68 -19.54 -27.96
N ALA A 230 -1.46 -18.45 -28.00
CA ALA A 230 -2.59 -18.31 -28.91
C ALA A 230 -2.22 -17.37 -30.07
N PRO A 231 -1.98 -17.94 -31.27
CA PRO A 231 -1.65 -17.13 -32.46
C PRO A 231 -2.71 -16.07 -32.75
N GLY A 232 -2.27 -14.88 -33.12
CA GLY A 232 -3.17 -13.75 -33.41
C GLY A 232 -3.61 -12.96 -32.17
N ARG A 233 -3.60 -13.57 -30.99
CA ARG A 233 -3.85 -12.89 -29.71
C ARG A 233 -2.56 -12.51 -28.98
N ASP A 234 -1.63 -13.45 -28.85
CA ASP A 234 -0.41 -13.31 -28.06
C ASP A 234 0.71 -12.68 -28.86
N LEU A 235 1.42 -11.75 -28.24
CA LEU A 235 2.48 -10.94 -28.84
C LEU A 235 3.70 -10.96 -27.92
N TRP A 236 4.89 -11.25 -28.47
CA TRP A 236 6.14 -11.10 -27.73
C TRP A 236 6.53 -9.63 -27.61
N HIS A 237 6.66 -9.11 -26.40
CA HIS A 237 7.07 -7.73 -26.14
C HIS A 237 8.37 -7.36 -26.87
N HIS A 238 9.42 -8.18 -26.77
CA HIS A 238 10.72 -7.90 -27.40
C HIS A 238 10.66 -7.86 -28.94
N GLN A 239 9.74 -8.59 -29.56
CA GLN A 239 9.52 -8.53 -31.00
C GLN A 239 8.74 -7.27 -31.41
N GLU A 240 7.69 -6.95 -30.66
CA GLU A 240 6.84 -5.81 -30.95
C GLU A 240 7.56 -4.47 -30.79
N ILE A 241 8.33 -4.28 -29.72
CA ILE A 241 9.07 -3.03 -29.49
C ILE A 241 10.16 -2.77 -30.55
N ALA A 242 10.68 -3.81 -31.20
CA ALA A 242 11.64 -3.69 -32.27
C ALA A 242 11.04 -3.11 -33.56
N THR A 243 9.72 -3.14 -33.71
CA THR A 243 9.00 -2.69 -34.92
C THR A 243 8.44 -1.27 -34.82
N VAL A 244 8.61 -0.61 -33.68
CA VAL A 244 8.03 0.71 -33.41
C VAL A 244 9.09 1.75 -33.07
N LYS A 245 8.75 3.03 -33.21
CA LYS A 245 9.64 4.14 -32.88
C LYS A 245 9.80 4.29 -31.36
N ALA A 246 10.95 4.84 -30.95
CA ALA A 246 11.26 5.21 -29.57
C ALA A 246 10.75 6.61 -29.18
N GLU A 247 9.85 7.17 -29.94
CA GLU A 247 9.23 8.47 -29.72
C GLU A 247 7.72 8.34 -29.78
N CYS A 248 7.03 8.88 -28.79
CA CYS A 248 5.58 8.90 -28.71
C CYS A 248 5.13 10.16 -27.97
N PRO A 249 4.61 11.17 -28.66
CA PRO A 249 4.13 12.39 -28.00
C PRO A 249 3.07 12.07 -26.94
N PRO A 250 3.15 12.67 -25.75
CA PRO A 250 2.16 12.44 -24.70
C PRO A 250 0.82 13.08 -25.05
N VAL A 251 -0.26 12.36 -24.79
CA VAL A 251 -1.62 12.88 -24.98
C VAL A 251 -1.91 13.95 -23.92
N LYS A 252 -2.49 15.06 -24.34
CA LYS A 252 -2.97 16.10 -23.42
C LYS A 252 -4.22 15.61 -22.68
N MET A 253 -4.05 15.31 -21.38
CA MET A 253 -5.12 14.83 -20.52
C MET A 253 -5.73 15.99 -19.75
N LYS A 254 -7.04 15.98 -19.56
CA LYS A 254 -7.67 16.82 -18.54
C LYS A 254 -7.26 16.32 -17.15
N ALA A 255 -7.19 17.21 -16.16
CA ALA A 255 -6.84 16.83 -14.80
C ALA A 255 -7.76 15.77 -14.21
N GLU A 256 -9.04 15.75 -14.59
CA GLU A 256 -10.03 14.77 -14.14
C GLU A 256 -10.21 13.57 -15.08
N ASP A 257 -9.41 13.44 -16.13
CA ASP A 257 -9.39 12.22 -16.93
C ASP A 257 -8.85 11.04 -16.09
N PRO A 258 -9.45 9.84 -16.16
CA PRO A 258 -8.99 8.67 -15.45
C PRO A 258 -7.52 8.32 -15.72
N LEU A 259 -6.80 7.95 -14.67
CA LEU A 259 -5.42 7.45 -14.75
C LEU A 259 -5.37 5.94 -14.56
N PHE A 260 -5.92 5.46 -13.47
CA PHE A 260 -5.96 4.04 -13.17
C PHE A 260 -7.16 3.61 -12.34
N ILE A 261 -7.42 2.31 -12.39
CA ILE A 261 -8.37 1.59 -11.53
C ILE A 261 -7.55 0.60 -10.70
N LEU A 262 -7.72 0.64 -9.39
CA LEU A 262 -7.08 -0.32 -8.50
C LEU A 262 -8.12 -0.97 -7.59
N TYR A 263 -8.17 -2.30 -7.62
CA TYR A 263 -9.18 -3.06 -6.90
C TYR A 263 -8.77 -3.30 -5.46
N THR A 264 -9.69 -3.01 -4.54
CA THR A 264 -9.54 -3.32 -3.11
C THR A 264 -10.53 -4.39 -2.69
N SER A 265 -10.16 -5.21 -1.71
CA SER A 265 -11.08 -6.13 -1.07
C SER A 265 -12.20 -5.36 -0.36
N GLY A 266 -13.45 -5.70 -0.63
CA GLY A 266 -14.61 -5.16 0.08
C GLY A 266 -15.07 -6.10 1.19
N SER A 267 -15.71 -5.56 2.22
CA SER A 267 -16.39 -6.34 3.27
C SER A 267 -17.53 -7.20 2.72
N THR A 268 -18.05 -6.87 1.53
CA THR A 268 -19.19 -7.52 0.87
C THR A 268 -18.80 -8.53 -0.22
N GLY A 269 -17.54 -8.94 -0.31
CA GLY A 269 -17.08 -10.02 -1.20
C GLY A 269 -16.62 -9.56 -2.58
N LYS A 270 -17.34 -8.70 -3.32
CA LYS A 270 -16.90 -8.21 -4.63
C LYS A 270 -15.88 -7.07 -4.48
N PRO A 271 -14.68 -7.16 -5.10
CA PRO A 271 -13.71 -6.06 -5.09
C PRO A 271 -14.29 -4.75 -5.62
N LYS A 272 -13.80 -3.62 -5.11
CA LYS A 272 -14.16 -2.27 -5.56
C LYS A 272 -13.03 -1.73 -6.44
N GLY A 273 -13.36 -1.29 -7.63
CA GLY A 273 -12.42 -0.59 -8.51
C GLY A 273 -12.26 0.86 -8.11
N VAL A 274 -11.25 1.18 -7.31
CA VAL A 274 -10.94 2.56 -6.92
C VAL A 274 -10.41 3.31 -8.12
N LEU A 275 -11.09 4.40 -8.52
CA LEU A 275 -10.71 5.22 -9.66
C LEU A 275 -9.96 6.47 -9.21
N HIS A 276 -8.72 6.62 -9.67
CA HIS A 276 -7.94 7.84 -9.56
C HIS A 276 -7.81 8.57 -10.89
N THR A 277 -7.77 9.91 -10.83
CA THR A 277 -7.63 10.79 -12.00
C THR A 277 -6.22 11.39 -12.11
N THR A 278 -5.97 12.11 -13.18
CA THR A 278 -4.62 12.46 -13.66
C THR A 278 -3.94 13.56 -12.81
N GLY A 279 -4.56 14.72 -12.66
CA GLY A 279 -3.88 15.91 -12.15
C GLY A 279 -3.71 15.94 -10.64
N GLY A 280 -4.82 15.90 -9.90
CA GLY A 280 -4.80 15.98 -8.44
C GLY A 280 -4.03 14.83 -7.78
N TYR A 281 -4.19 13.62 -8.30
CA TYR A 281 -3.44 12.45 -7.82
C TYR A 281 -1.93 12.67 -7.95
N LEU A 282 -1.44 13.11 -9.12
CA LEU A 282 -0.01 13.28 -9.34
C LEU A 282 0.58 14.40 -8.48
N VAL A 283 -0.13 15.52 -8.35
CA VAL A 283 0.28 16.61 -7.45
C VAL A 283 0.44 16.11 -6.03
N TYR A 284 -0.53 15.34 -5.55
CA TYR A 284 -0.53 14.82 -4.17
C TYR A 284 0.54 13.74 -3.95
N ALA A 285 0.67 12.79 -4.87
CA ALA A 285 1.70 11.75 -4.78
C ALA A 285 3.12 12.33 -4.81
N ALA A 286 3.37 13.30 -5.70
CA ALA A 286 4.67 13.98 -5.77
C ALA A 286 4.97 14.77 -4.50
N MET A 287 4.00 15.53 -3.99
CA MET A 287 4.18 16.35 -2.79
C MET A 287 4.41 15.52 -1.53
N THR A 288 3.63 14.45 -1.35
CA THR A 288 3.77 13.57 -0.19
C THR A 288 5.09 12.79 -0.25
N HIS A 289 5.50 12.30 -1.42
CA HIS A 289 6.80 11.65 -1.56
C HIS A 289 7.95 12.60 -1.18
N GLU A 290 7.95 13.83 -1.65
CA GLU A 290 9.01 14.79 -1.36
C GLU A 290 9.12 15.11 0.13
N TYR A 291 8.02 15.47 0.78
CA TYR A 291 8.06 15.98 2.15
C TYR A 291 7.97 14.91 3.23
N VAL A 292 7.23 13.84 3.01
CA VAL A 292 7.14 12.76 4.00
C VAL A 292 8.44 11.98 4.10
N PHE A 293 9.09 11.74 2.97
CA PHE A 293 10.40 11.07 2.95
C PHE A 293 11.58 12.05 3.02
N ASP A 294 11.30 13.34 3.14
CA ASP A 294 12.37 14.36 3.16
C ASP A 294 13.38 14.10 2.03
N TYR A 295 12.83 13.89 0.82
CA TYR A 295 13.61 13.49 -0.35
C TYR A 295 14.51 14.62 -0.83
N HIS A 296 15.78 14.34 -1.01
CA HIS A 296 16.78 15.24 -1.56
C HIS A 296 17.37 14.69 -2.86
N ASP A 297 17.76 15.55 -3.76
CA ASP A 297 18.41 15.17 -5.01
C ASP A 297 19.63 14.28 -4.74
N GLY A 298 19.71 13.16 -5.48
CA GLY A 298 20.76 12.17 -5.32
C GLY A 298 20.46 11.06 -4.32
N ASP A 299 19.38 11.14 -3.54
CA ASP A 299 18.95 10.04 -2.70
C ASP A 299 18.53 8.83 -3.53
N VAL A 300 18.89 7.66 -3.07
CA VAL A 300 18.31 6.38 -3.54
C VAL A 300 17.16 6.01 -2.62
N TYR A 301 15.97 5.97 -3.20
CA TYR A 301 14.72 5.67 -2.53
C TYR A 301 14.27 4.25 -2.84
N TRP A 302 13.94 3.47 -1.82
CA TRP A 302 13.43 2.12 -1.96
C TRP A 302 12.16 1.89 -1.16
N CYS A 303 11.09 1.55 -1.87
CA CYS A 303 9.87 1.02 -1.32
C CYS A 303 9.74 -0.46 -1.69
N THR A 304 9.53 -1.33 -0.70
CA THR A 304 9.47 -2.79 -0.91
C THR A 304 8.10 -3.29 -1.35
N ALA A 305 7.13 -2.41 -1.55
CA ALA A 305 5.80 -2.77 -2.02
C ALA A 305 5.83 -3.30 -3.47
N ASP A 306 4.68 -3.78 -3.93
CA ASP A 306 4.46 -4.23 -5.30
C ASP A 306 3.58 -3.22 -6.04
N VAL A 307 3.78 -3.08 -7.35
CA VAL A 307 2.94 -2.21 -8.20
C VAL A 307 1.48 -2.66 -8.28
N GLY A 308 1.17 -3.88 -7.87
CA GLY A 308 -0.20 -4.38 -7.69
C GLY A 308 -0.96 -3.72 -6.55
N TRP A 309 -0.32 -2.87 -5.75
CA TRP A 309 -0.90 -2.11 -4.65
C TRP A 309 -0.75 -0.60 -4.88
N VAL A 310 -1.58 0.18 -4.20
CA VAL A 310 -1.50 1.65 -4.32
C VAL A 310 -0.15 2.20 -3.87
N THR A 311 0.50 1.56 -2.91
CA THR A 311 1.84 1.94 -2.46
C THR A 311 2.85 1.86 -3.60
N GLY A 312 2.77 0.85 -4.44
CA GLY A 312 3.60 0.73 -5.64
C GLY A 312 3.30 1.80 -6.69
N HIS A 313 2.03 2.16 -6.87
CA HIS A 313 1.63 3.24 -7.76
C HIS A 313 2.20 4.59 -7.30
N SER A 314 1.86 4.99 -6.08
CA SER A 314 2.18 6.32 -5.56
C SER A 314 3.64 6.47 -5.17
N TYR A 315 4.29 5.41 -4.63
CA TYR A 315 5.60 5.51 -3.99
C TYR A 315 6.65 4.52 -4.50
N ILE A 316 6.42 3.88 -5.64
CA ILE A 316 7.48 3.26 -6.46
C ILE A 316 7.58 3.98 -7.79
N VAL A 317 6.45 4.23 -8.46
CA VAL A 317 6.41 4.75 -9.82
C VAL A 317 6.13 6.25 -9.86
N TYR A 318 4.90 6.68 -9.57
CA TYR A 318 4.45 8.02 -9.89
C TYR A 318 5.05 9.14 -9.03
N GLY A 319 5.02 9.01 -7.72
CA GLY A 319 5.58 10.03 -6.83
C GLY A 319 7.08 10.22 -6.99
N PRO A 320 7.88 9.15 -6.87
CA PRO A 320 9.33 9.25 -7.05
C PRO A 320 9.74 9.79 -8.41
N LEU A 321 9.19 9.26 -9.50
CA LEU A 321 9.58 9.68 -10.86
C LEU A 321 9.12 11.11 -11.18
N ALA A 322 7.98 11.55 -10.67
CA ALA A 322 7.57 12.94 -10.79
C ALA A 322 8.57 13.91 -10.12
N ASN A 323 9.24 13.47 -9.06
CA ASN A 323 10.28 14.21 -8.35
C ASN A 323 11.70 13.99 -8.90
N CYS A 324 11.84 13.39 -10.08
CA CYS A 324 13.15 13.06 -10.66
C CYS A 324 14.03 12.20 -9.74
N ALA A 325 13.42 11.31 -8.97
CA ALA A 325 14.11 10.46 -8.03
C ALA A 325 14.72 9.23 -8.70
N THR A 326 15.66 8.60 -8.00
CA THR A 326 16.10 7.24 -8.28
C THR A 326 15.31 6.30 -7.38
N THR A 327 14.41 5.51 -7.97
CA THR A 327 13.56 4.53 -7.28
C THR A 327 14.05 3.12 -7.51
N LEU A 328 14.06 2.31 -6.44
CA LEU A 328 14.48 0.92 -6.52
C LEU A 328 13.25 0.01 -6.59
N MET A 329 13.22 -0.86 -7.59
CA MET A 329 12.22 -1.92 -7.77
C MET A 329 12.84 -3.27 -7.41
N PHE A 330 12.25 -3.97 -6.47
CA PHE A 330 12.75 -5.24 -5.94
C PHE A 330 11.83 -6.39 -6.34
N GLU A 331 12.36 -7.33 -7.12
CA GLU A 331 11.62 -8.53 -7.56
C GLU A 331 11.54 -9.61 -6.48
N GLY A 332 12.50 -9.63 -5.57
CA GLY A 332 12.69 -10.70 -4.58
C GLY A 332 11.73 -10.64 -3.38
N VAL A 333 12.09 -11.41 -2.38
CA VAL A 333 11.42 -11.47 -1.08
C VAL A 333 12.43 -11.21 0.05
N PRO A 334 11.97 -10.79 1.25
CA PRO A 334 12.88 -10.37 2.31
C PRO A 334 13.75 -11.49 2.88
N ASN A 335 13.37 -12.76 2.69
CA ASN A 335 13.97 -13.93 3.28
C ASN A 335 14.64 -14.89 2.27
N PHE A 336 14.94 -14.44 1.06
CA PHE A 336 15.63 -15.23 0.05
C PHE A 336 16.82 -14.45 -0.53
N PRO A 337 18.03 -15.05 -0.60
CA PRO A 337 18.41 -16.41 -0.16
C PRO A 337 18.41 -16.61 1.37
N ASP A 338 18.48 -15.55 2.16
CA ASP A 338 18.34 -15.57 3.62
C ASP A 338 17.74 -14.26 4.16
N GLN A 339 17.60 -14.18 5.48
CA GLN A 339 16.96 -13.07 6.19
C GLN A 339 17.74 -11.73 6.13
N GLY A 340 18.95 -11.74 5.60
CA GLY A 340 19.78 -10.54 5.40
C GLY A 340 19.53 -9.81 4.08
N ARG A 341 18.66 -10.35 3.22
CA ARG A 341 18.47 -9.89 1.84
C ARG A 341 18.20 -8.38 1.72
N PHE A 342 17.32 -7.82 2.54
CA PHE A 342 17.02 -6.38 2.51
C PHE A 342 18.25 -5.53 2.83
N TRP A 343 18.99 -5.93 3.83
CA TRP A 343 20.13 -5.17 4.33
C TRP A 343 21.30 -5.19 3.33
N GLU A 344 21.48 -6.30 2.65
CA GLU A 344 22.45 -6.44 1.55
C GLU A 344 22.08 -5.56 0.35
N VAL A 345 20.80 -5.46 -0.01
CA VAL A 345 20.31 -4.55 -1.06
C VAL A 345 20.57 -3.10 -0.70
N ILE A 346 20.34 -2.72 0.57
CA ILE A 346 20.62 -1.37 1.07
C ILE A 346 22.10 -1.02 0.89
N ASP A 347 23.01 -1.91 1.30
CA ASP A 347 24.44 -1.67 1.16
C ASP A 347 24.89 -1.69 -0.32
N LYS A 348 24.37 -2.61 -1.12
CA LYS A 348 24.70 -2.76 -2.55
C LYS A 348 24.36 -1.50 -3.34
N HIS A 349 23.18 -0.95 -3.15
CA HIS A 349 22.67 0.19 -3.92
C HIS A 349 22.76 1.52 -3.19
N LYS A 350 23.34 1.56 -1.99
CA LYS A 350 23.49 2.77 -1.16
C LYS A 350 22.14 3.46 -0.90
N VAL A 351 21.15 2.69 -0.50
CA VAL A 351 19.80 3.17 -0.21
C VAL A 351 19.81 4.16 0.94
N ASN A 352 19.19 5.32 0.73
CA ASN A 352 19.08 6.39 1.74
C ASN A 352 17.74 6.36 2.48
N ILE A 353 16.67 6.01 1.76
CA ILE A 353 15.29 5.98 2.26
C ILE A 353 14.74 4.58 2.05
N PHE A 354 14.31 3.94 3.13
CA PHE A 354 13.78 2.58 3.11
C PHE A 354 12.35 2.54 3.67
N TYR A 355 11.40 2.09 2.87
CA TYR A 355 9.96 2.11 3.14
C TYR A 355 9.37 0.71 2.97
N THR A 356 8.87 0.13 4.06
CA THR A 356 8.39 -1.27 4.06
C THR A 356 7.20 -1.49 5.00
N ALA A 357 6.63 -2.69 4.97
CA ALA A 357 5.47 -3.04 5.79
C ALA A 357 5.87 -3.57 7.17
N PRO A 358 5.08 -3.28 8.24
CA PRO A 358 5.30 -3.84 9.58
C PRO A 358 5.38 -5.36 9.63
N THR A 359 4.62 -6.06 8.79
CA THR A 359 4.71 -7.53 8.68
C THR A 359 6.11 -8.00 8.29
N ALA A 360 6.77 -7.34 7.33
CA ALA A 360 8.15 -7.66 6.97
C ALA A 360 9.11 -7.35 8.12
N ILE A 361 8.93 -6.22 8.81
CA ILE A 361 9.73 -5.82 9.96
C ILE A 361 9.64 -6.86 11.09
N ARG A 362 8.42 -7.27 11.47
CA ARG A 362 8.21 -8.30 12.51
C ARG A 362 8.82 -9.64 12.13
N SER A 363 8.68 -10.06 10.90
CA SER A 363 9.29 -11.31 10.41
C SER A 363 10.82 -11.28 10.51
N LEU A 364 11.43 -10.16 10.13
CA LEU A 364 12.89 -10.00 10.18
C LEU A 364 13.40 -9.80 11.60
N MET A 365 12.65 -9.13 12.47
CA MET A 365 12.92 -9.05 13.90
C MET A 365 12.94 -10.44 14.53
N GLY A 366 11.95 -11.27 14.20
CA GLY A 366 11.86 -12.65 14.70
C GLY A 366 12.98 -13.57 14.22
N ALA A 367 13.66 -13.23 13.13
CA ALA A 367 14.78 -14.01 12.60
C ALA A 367 16.10 -13.79 13.34
N GLY A 368 16.28 -12.63 14.00
CA GLY A 368 17.47 -12.28 14.77
C GLY A 368 18.23 -11.07 14.22
N ASP A 369 18.91 -10.37 15.13
CA ASP A 369 19.63 -9.13 14.83
C ASP A 369 20.91 -9.36 14.00
N GLU A 370 21.49 -10.55 14.05
CA GLU A 370 22.71 -10.91 13.31
C GLU A 370 22.57 -10.75 11.81
N PHE A 371 21.38 -11.00 11.24
CA PHE A 371 21.11 -10.78 9.82
C PHE A 371 21.17 -9.31 9.43
N VAL A 372 20.78 -8.42 10.35
CA VAL A 372 20.82 -6.97 10.15
C VAL A 372 22.24 -6.44 10.32
N THR A 373 22.90 -6.83 11.42
CA THR A 373 24.16 -6.23 11.86
C THR A 373 25.36 -6.64 11.01
N ARG A 374 25.26 -7.69 10.21
CA ARG A 374 26.30 -8.05 9.24
C ARG A 374 26.40 -7.07 8.05
N SER A 375 25.39 -6.25 7.83
CA SER A 375 25.39 -5.15 6.86
C SER A 375 25.64 -3.81 7.55
N THR A 376 26.28 -2.88 6.88
CA THR A 376 26.62 -1.57 7.48
C THR A 376 25.43 -0.62 7.53
N ARG A 377 24.59 -0.65 6.52
CA ARG A 377 23.43 0.25 6.31
C ARG A 377 23.78 1.73 6.50
N SER A 378 25.06 2.07 6.28
CA SER A 378 25.60 3.41 6.55
C SER A 378 24.99 4.51 5.69
N SER A 379 24.44 4.14 4.52
CA SER A 379 23.73 5.07 3.61
C SER A 379 22.32 5.43 4.08
N LEU A 380 21.68 4.62 4.93
CA LEU A 380 20.34 4.91 5.43
C LEU A 380 20.30 6.20 6.24
N ARG A 381 19.31 7.01 5.97
CA ARG A 381 19.00 8.24 6.73
C ARG A 381 17.55 8.34 7.17
N LEU A 382 16.64 7.56 6.58
CA LEU A 382 15.22 7.55 6.92
C LEU A 382 14.61 6.16 6.71
N LEU A 383 13.76 5.77 7.65
CA LEU A 383 12.96 4.56 7.61
C LEU A 383 11.48 4.91 7.56
N GLY A 384 10.69 4.12 6.86
CA GLY A 384 9.24 4.30 6.81
C GLY A 384 8.48 3.00 6.94
N THR A 385 7.21 3.10 7.37
CA THR A 385 6.29 1.98 7.51
C THR A 385 4.96 2.27 6.84
N VAL A 386 4.34 1.23 6.29
CA VAL A 386 3.10 1.34 5.51
C VAL A 386 2.26 0.07 5.55
N GLY A 387 0.96 0.26 5.42
CA GLY A 387 -0.02 -0.79 5.10
C GLY A 387 -0.80 -1.33 6.28
N GLU A 388 -0.26 -1.24 7.48
CA GLU A 388 -0.91 -1.62 8.74
C GLU A 388 -0.29 -0.84 9.91
N PRO A 389 -0.97 -0.74 11.06
CA PRO A 389 -0.36 -0.19 12.26
C PRO A 389 0.87 -1.00 12.68
N ILE A 390 1.94 -0.29 13.05
CA ILE A 390 3.13 -0.93 13.63
C ILE A 390 3.04 -0.92 15.15
N ASN A 391 3.30 -2.05 15.79
CA ASN A 391 3.37 -2.11 17.24
C ASN A 391 4.66 -1.44 17.77
N PRO A 392 4.65 -0.87 18.98
CA PRO A 392 5.80 -0.15 19.53
C PRO A 392 7.10 -0.93 19.57
N GLU A 393 7.06 -2.22 19.87
CA GLU A 393 8.27 -3.07 19.94
C GLU A 393 8.93 -3.23 18.56
N ALA A 394 8.16 -3.47 17.51
CA ALA A 394 8.68 -3.55 16.14
C ALA A 394 9.19 -2.19 15.67
N TRP A 395 8.51 -1.10 16.04
CA TRP A 395 8.95 0.26 15.74
C TRP A 395 10.31 0.57 16.43
N GLU A 396 10.45 0.23 17.72
CA GLU A 396 11.69 0.44 18.46
C GLU A 396 12.83 -0.44 17.94
N TRP A 397 12.55 -1.69 17.59
CA TRP A 397 13.54 -2.55 16.93
C TRP A 397 13.99 -1.95 15.59
N TYR A 398 13.04 -1.48 14.80
CA TYR A 398 13.31 -0.85 13.50
C TYR A 398 14.20 0.39 13.66
N TYR A 399 13.89 1.24 14.64
CA TYR A 399 14.68 2.42 14.97
C TYR A 399 16.06 2.07 15.52
N ASN A 400 16.12 1.17 16.53
CA ASN A 400 17.36 0.87 17.26
C ASN A 400 18.32 0.00 16.46
N VAL A 401 17.82 -1.06 15.80
CA VAL A 401 18.64 -2.09 15.14
C VAL A 401 18.84 -1.73 13.66
N VAL A 402 17.77 -1.55 12.91
CA VAL A 402 17.87 -1.25 11.47
C VAL A 402 18.38 0.15 11.23
N GLY A 403 17.82 1.13 11.90
CA GLY A 403 18.16 2.55 11.78
C GLY A 403 19.39 2.98 12.56
N ASP A 404 19.96 2.08 13.37
CA ASP A 404 21.14 2.36 14.19
C ASP A 404 20.98 3.64 15.04
N LYS A 405 19.77 3.88 15.57
CA LYS A 405 19.35 5.04 16.38
C LYS A 405 19.55 6.41 15.74
N ARG A 406 19.84 6.47 14.43
CA ARG A 406 20.10 7.70 13.68
C ARG A 406 19.07 8.03 12.61
N CYS A 407 18.25 7.04 12.21
CA CYS A 407 17.22 7.20 11.18
C CYS A 407 15.86 7.40 11.83
N PRO A 408 15.15 8.51 11.60
CA PRO A 408 13.78 8.65 12.05
C PRO A 408 12.88 7.60 11.36
N VAL A 409 11.88 7.10 12.09
CA VAL A 409 10.87 6.17 11.57
C VAL A 409 9.59 6.93 11.25
N ILE A 410 9.23 6.94 9.98
CA ILE A 410 8.02 7.59 9.49
C ILE A 410 6.93 6.55 9.33
N ASP A 411 6.01 6.52 10.29
CA ASP A 411 4.83 5.65 10.27
C ASP A 411 3.70 6.36 9.54
N THR A 412 3.28 5.80 8.40
CA THR A 412 2.33 6.46 7.51
C THR A 412 0.97 5.77 7.54
N TRP A 413 -0.09 6.56 7.77
CA TRP A 413 -1.45 6.08 7.57
C TRP A 413 -2.06 6.69 6.31
N TRP A 414 -2.59 5.83 5.47
CA TRP A 414 -3.32 6.18 4.25
C TRP A 414 -3.96 4.93 3.63
N GLN A 415 -4.68 5.10 2.55
CA GLN A 415 -5.48 4.04 1.92
C GLN A 415 -5.33 4.09 0.40
N THR A 416 -5.76 3.03 -0.29
CA THR A 416 -5.89 3.06 -1.77
C THR A 416 -6.79 4.22 -2.21
N GLU A 417 -7.85 4.45 -1.48
CA GLU A 417 -8.83 5.51 -1.69
C GLU A 417 -8.26 6.92 -1.56
N THR A 418 -7.21 7.09 -0.79
CA THR A 418 -6.63 8.42 -0.52
C THR A 418 -5.56 8.84 -1.51
N GLY A 419 -5.01 7.89 -2.26
CA GLY A 419 -3.98 8.14 -3.28
C GLY A 419 -2.59 8.48 -2.75
N GLY A 420 -2.48 8.89 -1.51
CA GLY A 420 -1.24 9.24 -0.84
C GLY A 420 -1.41 9.38 0.66
N HIS A 421 -0.33 9.72 1.36
CA HIS A 421 -0.27 9.82 2.81
C HIS A 421 -1.28 10.82 3.36
N MET A 422 -1.89 10.48 4.49
CA MET A 422 -2.92 11.31 5.15
C MET A 422 -2.48 11.78 6.53
N ILE A 423 -2.08 10.84 7.40
CA ILE A 423 -1.57 11.12 8.74
C ILE A 423 -0.19 10.48 8.83
N THR A 424 0.81 11.27 9.13
CA THR A 424 2.21 10.85 9.08
C THR A 424 3.10 11.89 9.75
N PRO A 425 4.19 11.51 10.42
CA PRO A 425 5.18 12.49 10.83
C PRO A 425 5.94 13.07 9.63
N LEU A 426 6.43 14.28 9.78
CA LEU A 426 7.43 14.87 8.90
C LEU A 426 8.78 14.90 9.63
N PRO A 427 9.87 14.41 9.02
CA PRO A 427 11.13 14.13 9.75
C PRO A 427 11.70 15.30 10.55
N GLY A 428 11.61 16.52 10.03
CA GLY A 428 12.14 17.73 10.68
C GLY A 428 11.15 18.48 11.58
N ALA A 429 9.88 18.05 11.59
CA ALA A 429 8.80 18.81 12.25
C ALA A 429 8.17 18.08 13.42
N THR A 430 8.18 16.74 13.42
CA THR A 430 7.36 15.93 14.33
C THR A 430 8.23 15.10 15.26
N ASP A 431 8.07 15.26 16.56
CA ASP A 431 8.61 14.31 17.54
C ASP A 431 7.84 13.00 17.42
N LEU A 432 8.54 11.87 17.46
CA LEU A 432 7.97 10.57 17.16
C LEU A 432 7.51 9.86 18.43
N LYS A 433 6.41 9.11 18.31
CA LYS A 433 5.91 8.17 19.33
C LYS A 433 5.78 6.80 18.67
N PRO A 434 6.43 5.76 19.19
CA PRO A 434 6.36 4.41 18.62
C PRO A 434 4.92 3.92 18.42
N GLY A 435 4.56 3.63 17.18
CA GLY A 435 3.21 3.14 16.81
C GLY A 435 2.17 4.24 16.50
N SER A 436 2.52 5.51 16.63
CA SER A 436 1.63 6.61 16.24
C SER A 436 1.87 7.08 14.80
N ALA A 437 0.79 7.24 14.05
CA ALA A 437 0.83 7.93 12.75
C ALA A 437 1.01 9.45 12.89
N THR A 438 0.90 9.98 14.09
CA THR A 438 1.18 11.35 14.56
C THR A 438 0.22 12.42 14.06
N THR A 439 0.60 13.24 13.09
CA THR A 439 -0.12 14.48 12.72
C THR A 439 -0.62 14.45 11.28
N PRO A 440 -1.70 15.18 10.94
CA PRO A 440 -2.21 15.21 9.59
C PRO A 440 -1.24 15.91 8.62
N PHE A 441 -1.18 15.40 7.40
CA PHE A 441 -0.49 16.06 6.30
C PHE A 441 -1.26 17.29 5.81
N PHE A 442 -0.65 18.14 5.03
CA PHE A 442 -1.24 19.37 4.51
C PHE A 442 -2.58 19.13 3.79
N GLY A 443 -3.58 19.93 4.15
CA GLY A 443 -4.92 19.86 3.59
C GLY A 443 -5.81 18.78 4.18
N ILE A 444 -5.30 17.94 5.06
CA ILE A 444 -6.07 16.85 5.67
C ILE A 444 -6.70 17.30 6.97
N LYS A 445 -8.02 17.12 7.07
CA LYS A 445 -8.84 17.52 8.22
C LYS A 445 -9.46 16.30 8.89
N PRO A 446 -8.70 15.57 9.74
CA PRO A 446 -9.23 14.41 10.45
C PRO A 446 -10.18 14.84 11.56
N GLN A 447 -11.20 14.02 11.78
CA GLN A 447 -12.17 14.20 12.85
C GLN A 447 -12.55 12.84 13.41
N LEU A 448 -12.55 12.71 14.75
CA LEU A 448 -13.05 11.53 15.42
C LEU A 448 -14.53 11.70 15.73
N VAL A 449 -15.31 10.67 15.50
CA VAL A 449 -16.73 10.62 15.82
C VAL A 449 -17.07 9.33 16.57
N ASP A 450 -18.11 9.35 17.39
CA ASP A 450 -18.70 8.14 17.96
C ASP A 450 -19.56 7.38 16.92
N ASN A 451 -20.19 6.30 17.33
CA ASN A 451 -21.00 5.49 16.43
C ASN A 451 -22.25 6.21 15.91
N GLU A 452 -22.72 7.20 16.63
CA GLU A 452 -23.87 8.05 16.29
C GLU A 452 -23.48 9.26 15.42
N GLY A 453 -22.17 9.46 15.20
CA GLY A 453 -21.62 10.55 14.39
C GLY A 453 -21.37 11.85 15.17
N LYS A 454 -21.47 11.82 16.50
CA LYS A 454 -21.13 12.96 17.35
C LYS A 454 -19.61 13.16 17.35
N VAL A 455 -19.20 14.40 17.16
CA VAL A 455 -17.79 14.79 17.17
C VAL A 455 -17.19 14.65 18.55
N LEU A 456 -16.02 14.04 18.63
CA LEU A 456 -15.26 13.86 19.85
C LEU A 456 -14.10 14.85 19.88
N GLU A 457 -14.09 15.71 20.91
CA GLU A 457 -13.04 16.71 21.09
C GLU A 457 -11.97 16.24 22.09
N GLY A 458 -10.77 16.82 22.01
CA GLY A 458 -9.63 16.49 22.87
C GLY A 458 -9.14 15.05 22.72
N PRO A 459 -8.53 14.48 23.79
CA PRO A 459 -8.18 13.04 23.80
C PRO A 459 -9.44 12.18 23.69
N ALA A 460 -9.47 11.28 22.70
CA ALA A 460 -10.66 10.46 22.42
C ALA A 460 -10.33 9.23 21.59
N ASP A 461 -11.17 8.22 21.73
CA ASP A 461 -11.22 7.05 20.84
C ASP A 461 -12.50 7.11 20.01
N GLY A 462 -12.39 6.90 18.71
CA GLY A 462 -13.55 6.98 17.83
C GLY A 462 -13.30 6.45 16.41
N ASN A 463 -14.28 6.71 15.56
CA ASN A 463 -14.21 6.40 14.14
C ASN A 463 -13.53 7.58 13.43
N LEU A 464 -12.54 7.27 12.59
CA LEU A 464 -11.80 8.28 11.86
C LEU A 464 -12.56 8.71 10.61
N CYS A 465 -12.85 9.99 10.52
CA CYS A 465 -13.41 10.63 9.35
C CYS A 465 -12.50 11.74 8.84
N ILE A 466 -12.61 12.05 7.55
CA ILE A 466 -11.97 13.22 6.94
C ILE A 466 -13.08 14.18 6.49
N THR A 467 -12.99 15.44 6.90
CA THR A 467 -14.10 16.40 6.73
C THR A 467 -14.02 17.27 5.50
N ASP A 468 -12.93 17.18 4.74
CA ASP A 468 -12.75 17.94 3.50
C ASP A 468 -11.94 17.12 2.49
N SER A 469 -12.08 17.44 1.22
CA SER A 469 -11.38 16.77 0.13
C SER A 469 -9.90 17.19 0.02
N TRP A 470 -9.10 16.34 -0.57
CA TRP A 470 -7.69 16.57 -0.92
C TRP A 470 -7.44 16.12 -2.37
N PRO A 471 -6.37 16.62 -3.04
CA PRO A 471 -6.18 16.37 -4.47
C PRO A 471 -6.03 14.90 -4.85
N GLY A 472 -5.44 14.06 -3.97
CA GLY A 472 -5.23 12.63 -4.19
C GLY A 472 -6.43 11.73 -3.91
N GLN A 473 -7.57 12.28 -3.48
CA GLN A 473 -8.76 11.50 -3.16
C GLN A 473 -9.30 10.76 -4.39
N MET A 474 -9.72 9.52 -4.21
CA MET A 474 -10.43 8.79 -5.26
C MET A 474 -11.67 9.56 -5.74
N ARG A 475 -12.01 9.41 -7.00
CA ARG A 475 -13.17 10.11 -7.57
C ARG A 475 -14.45 9.30 -7.49
N THR A 476 -14.34 7.98 -7.60
CA THR A 476 -15.50 7.07 -7.56
C THR A 476 -15.03 5.61 -7.46
N VAL A 477 -15.97 4.70 -7.30
CA VAL A 477 -15.82 3.29 -7.64
C VAL A 477 -16.16 3.13 -9.13
N TYR A 478 -15.26 2.54 -9.89
CA TYR A 478 -15.45 2.37 -11.33
C TYR A 478 -16.74 1.61 -11.64
N GLY A 479 -17.56 2.21 -12.51
CA GLY A 479 -18.85 1.64 -12.91
C GLY A 479 -19.94 1.63 -11.84
N ASP A 480 -19.68 2.10 -10.63
CA ASP A 480 -20.62 2.02 -9.50
C ASP A 480 -20.46 3.22 -8.53
N HIS A 481 -20.87 4.38 -8.98
CA HIS A 481 -20.79 5.60 -8.17
C HIS A 481 -21.68 5.54 -6.91
N GLU A 482 -22.80 4.83 -6.97
CA GLU A 482 -23.67 4.68 -5.80
C GLU A 482 -22.98 3.89 -4.68
N ARG A 483 -22.25 2.84 -5.03
CA ARG A 483 -21.44 2.09 -4.06
C ARG A 483 -20.35 2.97 -3.42
N PHE A 484 -19.76 3.89 -4.16
CA PHE A 484 -18.85 4.90 -3.63
C PHE A 484 -19.52 5.75 -2.55
N ILE A 485 -20.70 6.30 -2.84
CA ILE A 485 -21.47 7.11 -1.89
C ILE A 485 -21.86 6.27 -0.66
N GLN A 486 -22.40 5.09 -0.88
CA GLN A 486 -22.83 4.19 0.23
C GLN A 486 -21.66 3.79 1.13
N THR A 487 -20.51 3.48 0.56
CA THR A 487 -19.36 3.01 1.33
C THR A 487 -18.72 4.11 2.17
N TYR A 488 -18.57 5.32 1.62
CA TYR A 488 -17.70 6.34 2.23
C TYR A 488 -18.45 7.56 2.78
N PHE A 489 -19.71 7.80 2.38
CA PHE A 489 -20.44 9.03 2.72
C PHE A 489 -21.81 8.81 3.34
N SER A 490 -22.31 7.57 3.40
CA SER A 490 -23.65 7.29 3.94
C SER A 490 -23.67 7.18 5.45
N THR A 491 -22.61 6.64 6.07
CA THR A 491 -22.55 6.41 7.52
C THR A 491 -22.51 7.72 8.29
N TYR A 492 -21.65 8.64 7.88
CA TYR A 492 -21.52 9.97 8.51
C TYR A 492 -21.69 11.05 7.45
N LYS A 493 -22.83 11.72 7.46
CA LYS A 493 -23.16 12.75 6.45
C LYS A 493 -22.14 13.89 6.46
N GLY A 494 -21.70 14.29 5.25
CA GLY A 494 -20.75 15.37 5.08
C GLY A 494 -19.30 15.03 5.44
N LYS A 495 -18.99 13.74 5.65
CA LYS A 495 -17.65 13.27 6.02
C LYS A 495 -17.27 12.06 5.18
N TYR A 496 -16.02 12.00 4.79
CA TYR A 496 -15.43 10.76 4.24
C TYR A 496 -15.13 9.83 5.42
N PHE A 497 -15.82 8.69 5.47
CA PHE A 497 -15.59 7.67 6.49
C PHE A 497 -14.50 6.72 6.04
N THR A 498 -13.41 6.66 6.81
CA THR A 498 -12.24 5.85 6.45
C THR A 498 -12.43 4.36 6.68
N GLY A 499 -13.38 3.97 7.53
CA GLY A 499 -13.54 2.60 7.99
C GLY A 499 -12.50 2.18 9.03
N ASP A 500 -11.66 3.11 9.49
CA ASP A 500 -10.64 2.87 10.52
C ASP A 500 -11.04 3.48 11.85
N GLY A 501 -10.77 2.74 12.94
CA GLY A 501 -10.79 3.25 14.31
C GLY A 501 -9.51 4.02 14.60
N CYS A 502 -9.58 5.01 15.47
CA CYS A 502 -8.46 5.87 15.78
C CYS A 502 -8.58 6.43 17.21
N ARG A 503 -7.45 6.51 17.89
CA ARG A 503 -7.29 7.25 19.15
C ARG A 503 -6.53 8.55 18.88
N ARG A 504 -6.97 9.63 19.48
CA ARG A 504 -6.20 10.88 19.57
C ARG A 504 -5.77 11.09 21.00
N ASP A 505 -4.47 11.24 21.23
CA ASP A 505 -3.91 11.44 22.58
C ASP A 505 -3.95 12.90 23.03
N ALA A 506 -3.45 13.16 24.25
CA ALA A 506 -3.42 14.49 24.85
C ALA A 506 -2.53 15.50 24.11
N ASP A 507 -1.55 15.03 23.35
CA ASP A 507 -0.68 15.86 22.52
C ASP A 507 -1.25 16.09 21.10
N GLY A 508 -2.44 15.52 20.82
CA GLY A 508 -3.10 15.62 19.53
C GLY A 508 -2.60 14.64 18.49
N TYR A 509 -1.83 13.61 18.88
CA TYR A 509 -1.33 12.59 17.97
C TYR A 509 -2.38 11.51 17.71
N TYR A 510 -2.42 11.05 16.46
CA TYR A 510 -3.35 10.03 15.97
C TYR A 510 -2.72 8.64 15.98
N TRP A 511 -3.46 7.69 16.53
CA TRP A 511 -3.10 6.28 16.64
C TRP A 511 -4.17 5.45 15.95
N ILE A 512 -3.81 4.75 14.89
CA ILE A 512 -4.75 3.88 14.20
C ILE A 512 -4.92 2.60 15.00
N THR A 513 -6.14 2.31 15.41
CA THR A 513 -6.47 1.16 16.28
C THR A 513 -6.94 -0.07 15.50
N GLY A 514 -7.09 0.06 14.18
CA GLY A 514 -7.50 -1.01 13.28
C GLY A 514 -8.76 -0.69 12.50
N ARG A 515 -9.25 -1.64 11.72
CA ARG A 515 -10.51 -1.49 10.99
C ARG A 515 -11.69 -1.44 11.97
N VAL A 516 -12.68 -0.62 11.66
CA VAL A 516 -13.91 -0.54 12.49
C VAL A 516 -14.62 -1.90 12.55
N ASP A 517 -14.56 -2.69 11.46
CA ASP A 517 -15.07 -4.06 11.41
C ASP A 517 -14.28 -5.04 12.30
N ASP A 518 -13.05 -4.68 12.71
CA ASP A 518 -12.15 -5.48 13.56
C ASP A 518 -12.12 -4.97 15.01
N VAL A 519 -13.00 -4.04 15.38
CA VAL A 519 -13.17 -3.60 16.76
C VAL A 519 -14.04 -4.60 17.52
N LEU A 520 -13.57 -4.98 18.70
CA LEU A 520 -14.27 -5.90 19.60
C LEU A 520 -15.20 -5.11 20.55
N ASN A 521 -16.39 -5.64 20.80
CA ASN A 521 -17.29 -5.17 21.83
C ASN A 521 -17.35 -6.18 22.97
N VAL A 522 -16.41 -6.05 23.91
CA VAL A 522 -16.29 -6.97 25.05
C VAL A 522 -16.97 -6.37 26.27
N SER A 523 -18.05 -7.00 26.75
CA SER A 523 -18.80 -6.54 27.92
C SER A 523 -19.25 -5.07 27.83
N GLY A 524 -19.62 -4.60 26.62
CA GLY A 524 -20.03 -3.21 26.39
C GLY A 524 -18.88 -2.21 26.21
N HIS A 525 -17.65 -2.65 26.26
CA HIS A 525 -16.47 -1.82 26.01
C HIS A 525 -15.88 -2.08 24.62
N ARG A 526 -15.53 -0.99 23.96
CA ARG A 526 -14.88 -1.04 22.64
C ARG A 526 -13.38 -1.25 22.81
N LEU A 527 -12.85 -2.30 22.18
CA LEU A 527 -11.44 -2.68 22.25
C LEU A 527 -10.91 -2.92 20.82
N GLY A 528 -9.83 -2.24 20.46
CA GLY A 528 -9.16 -2.45 19.18
C GLY A 528 -8.40 -3.79 19.16
N THR A 529 -8.55 -4.57 18.09
CA THR A 529 -7.77 -5.81 17.94
C THR A 529 -6.28 -5.54 17.95
N ALA A 530 -5.85 -4.42 17.34
CA ALA A 530 -4.46 -4.01 17.27
C ALA A 530 -3.82 -3.79 18.65
N GLU A 531 -4.57 -3.32 19.64
CA GLU A 531 -4.05 -3.14 21.01
C GLU A 531 -3.73 -4.48 21.66
N VAL A 532 -4.60 -5.47 21.51
CA VAL A 532 -4.39 -6.82 22.05
C VAL A 532 -3.26 -7.53 21.28
N GLU A 533 -3.22 -7.37 19.96
CA GLU A 533 -2.12 -7.88 19.12
C GLU A 533 -0.77 -7.30 19.56
N SER A 534 -0.70 -5.99 19.79
CA SER A 534 0.51 -5.31 20.28
C SER A 534 0.95 -5.84 21.64
N ALA A 535 0.02 -6.00 22.58
CA ALA A 535 0.32 -6.57 23.89
C ALA A 535 0.84 -8.02 23.80
N LEU A 536 0.30 -8.83 22.89
CA LEU A 536 0.80 -10.20 22.68
C LEU A 536 2.23 -10.20 22.11
N VAL A 537 2.49 -9.34 21.13
CA VAL A 537 3.79 -9.27 20.44
C VAL A 537 4.88 -8.64 21.35
N SER A 538 4.51 -7.87 22.37
CA SER A 538 5.48 -7.38 23.38
C SER A 538 6.07 -8.50 24.25
N HIS A 539 5.47 -9.69 24.23
CA HIS A 539 6.04 -10.86 24.89
C HIS A 539 7.19 -11.45 24.06
N ASN A 540 8.33 -11.73 24.71
CA ASN A 540 9.57 -12.12 24.05
C ASN A 540 9.53 -13.44 23.24
N LEU A 541 8.52 -14.28 23.47
CA LEU A 541 8.33 -15.54 22.75
C LEU A 541 7.32 -15.42 21.57
N VAL A 542 6.68 -14.27 21.39
CA VAL A 542 5.67 -14.07 20.34
C VAL A 542 6.28 -13.30 19.17
N SER A 543 6.24 -13.90 17.98
CA SER A 543 6.68 -13.23 16.76
C SER A 543 5.56 -12.47 16.07
N GLU A 544 4.34 -13.00 16.12
CA GLU A 544 3.19 -12.42 15.45
C GLU A 544 1.87 -12.82 16.14
N ALA A 545 0.88 -11.95 16.10
CA ALA A 545 -0.45 -12.23 16.62
C ALA A 545 -1.55 -11.63 15.74
N ALA A 546 -2.68 -12.29 15.69
CA ALA A 546 -3.91 -11.77 15.11
C ALA A 546 -5.08 -12.03 16.05
N VAL A 547 -5.91 -11.02 16.26
CA VAL A 547 -7.01 -11.06 17.21
C VAL A 547 -8.34 -10.84 16.49
N VAL A 548 -9.33 -11.65 16.83
CA VAL A 548 -10.69 -11.52 16.32
C VAL A 548 -11.71 -11.72 17.45
N GLY A 549 -12.91 -11.18 17.26
CA GLY A 549 -14.04 -11.47 18.12
C GLY A 549 -14.73 -12.78 17.73
N TYR A 550 -15.30 -13.45 18.70
CA TYR A 550 -16.21 -14.57 18.50
C TYR A 550 -17.42 -14.44 19.42
N PRO A 551 -18.58 -15.04 19.09
CA PRO A 551 -19.75 -14.98 19.96
C PRO A 551 -19.48 -15.58 21.35
N HIS A 552 -19.74 -14.82 22.40
CA HIS A 552 -19.54 -15.26 23.78
C HIS A 552 -20.82 -15.05 24.59
N PRO A 553 -21.34 -16.11 25.30
CA PRO A 553 -22.68 -16.06 25.90
C PRO A 553 -22.85 -15.01 27.00
N ILE A 554 -21.75 -14.59 27.65
CA ILE A 554 -21.78 -13.63 28.75
C ILE A 554 -21.30 -12.24 28.32
N LYS A 555 -20.23 -12.18 27.51
CA LYS A 555 -19.56 -10.92 27.16
C LYS A 555 -20.11 -10.28 25.87
N GLY A 556 -21.02 -10.98 25.16
CA GLY A 556 -21.44 -10.63 23.82
C GLY A 556 -20.38 -11.04 22.78
N GLN A 557 -19.18 -10.48 22.88
CA GLN A 557 -18.01 -10.97 22.15
C GLN A 557 -16.91 -11.39 23.12
N GLY A 558 -16.27 -12.52 22.81
CA GLY A 558 -15.03 -12.97 23.43
C GLY A 558 -13.83 -12.66 22.54
N ILE A 559 -12.66 -12.73 23.11
CA ILE A 559 -11.38 -12.43 22.47
C ILE A 559 -10.69 -13.73 22.09
N TYR A 560 -10.53 -13.96 20.78
CA TYR A 560 -9.81 -15.12 20.25
C TYR A 560 -8.50 -14.65 19.61
N CYS A 561 -7.38 -15.17 20.09
CA CYS A 561 -6.05 -14.79 19.64
C CYS A 561 -5.38 -15.95 18.91
N TYR A 562 -4.86 -15.69 17.72
CA TYR A 562 -3.97 -16.57 16.98
C TYR A 562 -2.55 -16.06 17.16
N VAL A 563 -1.65 -16.91 17.63
CA VAL A 563 -0.29 -16.53 18.03
C VAL A 563 0.73 -17.39 17.31
N THR A 564 1.67 -16.77 16.63
CA THR A 564 2.86 -17.40 16.08
C THR A 564 4.03 -17.11 17.00
N LEU A 565 4.75 -18.16 17.39
CA LEU A 565 5.89 -18.03 18.30
C LEU A 565 7.20 -17.75 17.55
N MET A 566 8.19 -17.24 18.28
CA MET A 566 9.56 -17.15 17.80
C MET A 566 10.08 -18.54 17.41
N SER A 567 11.01 -18.58 16.45
CA SER A 567 11.60 -19.82 15.96
C SER A 567 12.22 -20.64 17.10
N GLY A 568 11.97 -21.95 17.09
CA GLY A 568 12.49 -22.86 18.12
C GLY A 568 11.66 -22.96 19.40
N HIS A 569 10.50 -22.30 19.45
CA HIS A 569 9.57 -22.39 20.59
C HIS A 569 8.28 -23.09 20.20
N GLU A 570 7.72 -23.84 21.14
CA GLU A 570 6.47 -24.57 20.99
C GLU A 570 5.39 -24.04 21.95
N GLY A 571 4.14 -24.10 21.52
CA GLY A 571 3.00 -23.71 22.34
C GLY A 571 2.72 -24.69 23.48
N SER A 572 2.42 -24.15 24.66
CA SER A 572 2.02 -24.95 25.83
C SER A 572 0.88 -24.25 26.59
N ASP A 573 0.20 -24.99 27.44
CA ASP A 573 -0.85 -24.41 28.31
C ASP A 573 -0.26 -23.43 29.33
N THR A 574 0.96 -23.66 29.79
CA THR A 574 1.69 -22.72 30.66
C THR A 574 1.94 -21.40 29.95
N LEU A 575 2.45 -21.45 28.73
CA LEU A 575 2.68 -20.24 27.92
C LEU A 575 1.37 -19.53 27.59
N ARG A 576 0.29 -20.27 27.33
CA ARG A 576 -1.05 -19.68 27.09
C ARG A 576 -1.51 -18.85 28.31
N GLN A 577 -1.37 -19.40 29.51
CA GLN A 577 -1.70 -18.69 30.76
C GLN A 577 -0.79 -17.48 31.00
N GLU A 578 0.49 -17.59 30.67
CA GLU A 578 1.45 -16.50 30.76
C GLU A 578 1.06 -15.34 29.82
N LEU A 579 0.71 -15.63 28.58
CA LEU A 579 0.25 -14.63 27.61
C LEU A 579 -1.05 -13.94 28.05
N VAL A 580 -1.99 -14.68 28.63
CA VAL A 580 -3.21 -14.08 29.19
C VAL A 580 -2.87 -13.10 30.33
N LYS A 581 -1.98 -13.49 31.25
CA LYS A 581 -1.52 -12.61 32.34
C LYS A 581 -0.78 -11.40 31.78
N HIS A 582 0.05 -11.59 30.77
CA HIS A 582 0.80 -10.53 30.11
C HIS A 582 -0.13 -9.48 29.50
N VAL A 583 -1.13 -9.88 28.69
CA VAL A 583 -2.11 -8.95 28.11
C VAL A 583 -2.92 -8.23 29.20
N ARG A 584 -3.28 -8.93 30.29
CA ARG A 584 -3.96 -8.30 31.43
C ARG A 584 -3.10 -7.25 32.12
N ALA A 585 -1.80 -7.47 32.20
CA ALA A 585 -0.88 -6.50 32.81
C ALA A 585 -0.69 -5.28 31.91
N GLU A 586 -0.58 -5.49 30.59
CA GLU A 586 -0.35 -4.41 29.61
C GLU A 586 -1.57 -3.52 29.38
N ILE A 587 -2.77 -4.10 29.25
CA ILE A 587 -3.99 -3.36 28.89
C ILE A 587 -5.01 -3.33 30.03
N GLY A 588 -5.20 -4.44 30.71
CA GLY A 588 -6.21 -4.59 31.76
C GLY A 588 -7.07 -5.85 31.62
N PRO A 589 -7.88 -6.17 32.64
CA PRO A 589 -8.67 -7.41 32.66
C PRO A 589 -9.66 -7.58 31.50
N ILE A 590 -10.16 -6.47 30.96
CA ILE A 590 -11.14 -6.46 29.87
C ILE A 590 -10.56 -7.01 28.55
N ALA A 591 -9.26 -6.84 28.35
CA ALA A 591 -8.54 -7.28 27.16
C ALA A 591 -8.00 -8.71 27.27
N ALA A 592 -8.26 -9.39 28.38
CA ALA A 592 -7.75 -10.74 28.60
C ALA A 592 -8.29 -11.70 27.53
N PRO A 593 -7.39 -12.39 26.76
CA PRO A 593 -7.81 -13.38 25.79
C PRO A 593 -8.65 -14.50 26.43
N ASP A 594 -9.78 -14.83 25.79
CA ASP A 594 -10.60 -15.98 26.20
C ASP A 594 -10.05 -17.29 25.59
N LYS A 595 -9.49 -17.17 24.40
CA LYS A 595 -8.88 -18.30 23.67
C LYS A 595 -7.57 -17.84 23.01
N ILE A 596 -6.55 -18.67 23.14
CA ILE A 596 -5.28 -18.50 22.43
C ILE A 596 -4.99 -19.80 21.67
N GLN A 597 -4.85 -19.68 20.37
CA GLN A 597 -4.43 -20.75 19.48
C GLN A 597 -3.02 -20.46 18.97
N PHE A 598 -2.10 -21.37 19.24
CA PHE A 598 -0.79 -21.32 18.61
C PHE A 598 -0.87 -21.84 17.19
N ALA A 599 -0.27 -21.13 16.25
CA ALA A 599 -0.31 -21.43 14.84
C ALA A 599 1.08 -21.31 14.22
N PRO A 600 1.41 -22.16 13.23
CA PRO A 600 2.70 -22.06 12.53
C PRO A 600 2.81 -20.80 11.67
N GLY A 601 1.68 -20.17 11.35
CA GLY A 601 1.56 -18.94 10.59
C GLY A 601 0.14 -18.41 10.61
N LEU A 602 -0.04 -17.19 10.09
CA LEU A 602 -1.35 -16.55 9.95
C LEU A 602 -1.79 -16.56 8.47
N PRO A 603 -3.11 -16.63 8.18
CA PRO A 603 -3.60 -16.55 6.82
C PRO A 603 -3.39 -15.13 6.31
N LYS A 604 -2.48 -14.99 5.37
CA LYS A 604 -2.11 -13.70 4.78
C LYS A 604 -2.40 -13.69 3.31
N THR A 605 -2.71 -12.50 2.81
CA THR A 605 -2.61 -12.24 1.38
C THR A 605 -1.15 -12.35 0.96
N ARG A 606 -0.91 -12.50 -0.32
CA ARG A 606 0.46 -12.49 -0.88
C ARG A 606 1.19 -11.16 -0.68
N SER A 607 0.49 -10.09 -0.30
CA SER A 607 1.08 -8.83 0.15
C SER A 607 1.45 -8.79 1.63
N GLY A 608 1.22 -9.88 2.37
CA GLY A 608 1.48 -9.97 3.80
C GLY A 608 0.34 -9.50 4.70
N LYS A 609 -0.76 -9.00 4.16
CA LYS A 609 -1.92 -8.55 4.96
C LYS A 609 -2.66 -9.74 5.56
N ILE A 610 -2.87 -9.73 6.88
CA ILE A 610 -3.63 -10.78 7.58
C ILE A 610 -5.09 -10.76 7.14
N MET A 611 -5.62 -11.93 6.80
CA MET A 611 -7.00 -12.11 6.38
C MET A 611 -7.90 -12.41 7.59
N ARG A 612 -8.13 -11.39 8.43
CA ARG A 612 -8.91 -11.51 9.68
C ARG A 612 -10.31 -12.09 9.46
N ARG A 613 -10.89 -11.89 8.30
CA ARG A 613 -12.18 -12.49 7.93
C ARG A 613 -12.17 -14.01 8.03
N ILE A 614 -11.10 -14.66 7.56
CA ILE A 614 -10.93 -16.12 7.64
C ILE A 614 -10.77 -16.54 9.10
N LEU A 615 -9.91 -15.83 9.86
CA LEU A 615 -9.70 -16.10 11.28
C LEU A 615 -11.00 -15.96 12.09
N ARG A 616 -11.81 -14.94 11.79
CA ARG A 616 -13.11 -14.74 12.44
C ARG A 616 -14.06 -15.89 12.16
N LYS A 617 -14.17 -16.34 10.92
CA LYS A 617 -15.01 -17.47 10.54
C LYS A 617 -14.59 -18.78 11.25
N ILE A 618 -13.29 -19.00 11.39
CA ILE A 618 -12.77 -20.14 12.15
C ILE A 618 -13.10 -20.00 13.65
N ALA A 619 -12.94 -18.80 14.21
CA ALA A 619 -13.28 -18.51 15.61
C ALA A 619 -14.79 -18.63 15.91
N GLU A 620 -15.64 -18.37 14.93
CA GLU A 620 -17.10 -18.52 14.98
C GLU A 620 -17.58 -19.97 14.73
N ASP A 621 -16.67 -20.90 14.43
CA ASP A 621 -16.93 -22.29 14.00
C ASP A 621 -17.75 -22.38 12.69
N ASP A 622 -17.67 -21.35 11.84
CA ASP A 622 -18.36 -21.21 10.54
C ASP A 622 -17.36 -21.22 9.37
N PHE A 623 -16.63 -22.30 9.21
CA PHE A 623 -15.60 -22.42 8.17
C PHE A 623 -16.08 -23.05 6.85
N GLY A 624 -17.36 -23.41 6.77
CA GLY A 624 -17.97 -23.88 5.52
C GLY A 624 -18.10 -22.81 4.43
N ALA A 625 -18.03 -21.54 4.80
CA ALA A 625 -18.14 -20.39 3.89
C ALA A 625 -17.06 -19.33 4.18
N LEU A 626 -15.79 -19.69 3.95
CA LEU A 626 -14.65 -18.78 4.18
C LEU A 626 -14.59 -17.59 3.22
N GLY A 627 -15.43 -17.57 2.18
CA GLY A 627 -15.43 -16.54 1.15
C GLY A 627 -14.23 -16.65 0.21
N ASP A 628 -13.86 -15.55 -0.43
CA ASP A 628 -12.75 -15.54 -1.39
C ASP A 628 -11.40 -15.81 -0.69
N THR A 629 -10.83 -16.98 -0.97
CA THR A 629 -9.50 -17.42 -0.51
C THR A 629 -8.44 -17.33 -1.61
N SER A 630 -8.80 -16.83 -2.79
CA SER A 630 -7.94 -16.80 -3.98
C SER A 630 -6.67 -15.95 -3.80
N THR A 631 -6.69 -15.04 -2.82
CA THR A 631 -5.57 -14.14 -2.52
C THR A 631 -4.63 -14.65 -1.44
N LEU A 632 -4.88 -15.84 -0.87
CA LEU A 632 -4.03 -16.45 0.14
C LEU A 632 -2.63 -16.76 -0.40
N ALA A 633 -1.63 -16.44 0.40
CA ALA A 633 -0.24 -16.77 0.11
C ALA A 633 0.03 -18.28 0.29
N ASP A 634 -0.52 -18.85 1.35
CA ASP A 634 -0.41 -20.27 1.68
C ASP A 634 -1.77 -20.79 2.18
N PRO A 635 -2.50 -21.54 1.36
CA PRO A 635 -3.77 -22.15 1.78
C PRO A 635 -3.64 -23.19 2.89
N ALA A 636 -2.49 -23.88 3.02
CA ALA A 636 -2.29 -24.93 4.02
C ALA A 636 -2.37 -24.41 5.47
N VAL A 637 -2.06 -23.12 5.68
CA VAL A 637 -2.21 -22.46 6.97
C VAL A 637 -3.67 -22.48 7.45
N VAL A 638 -4.62 -22.35 6.54
CA VAL A 638 -6.06 -22.35 6.87
C VAL A 638 -6.50 -23.74 7.36
N ASP A 639 -6.03 -24.80 6.71
CA ASP A 639 -6.34 -26.17 7.11
C ASP A 639 -5.81 -26.48 8.51
N ASP A 640 -4.58 -26.04 8.81
CA ASP A 640 -3.99 -26.16 10.15
C ASP A 640 -4.81 -25.40 11.21
N LEU A 641 -5.20 -24.17 10.90
CA LEU A 641 -5.99 -23.33 11.81
C LEU A 641 -7.36 -23.97 12.11
N ILE A 642 -8.03 -24.55 11.12
CA ILE A 642 -9.30 -25.27 11.29
C ILE A 642 -9.09 -26.52 12.13
N ALA A 643 -8.04 -27.30 11.85
CA ALA A 643 -7.74 -28.53 12.57
C ALA A 643 -7.44 -28.30 14.05
N ASN A 644 -6.76 -27.21 14.38
CA ASN A 644 -6.28 -26.90 15.74
C ASN A 644 -7.12 -25.85 16.48
N ARG A 645 -8.32 -25.51 15.98
CA ARG A 645 -9.17 -24.47 16.59
C ARG A 645 -9.57 -24.79 18.03
N GLN A 646 -9.66 -23.77 18.86
CA GLN A 646 -9.93 -23.88 20.31
C GLN A 646 -11.42 -23.85 20.67
N ASN A 647 -12.30 -23.75 19.70
CA ASN A 647 -13.76 -23.72 19.85
C ASN A 647 -14.44 -25.02 19.38
N LYS A 648 -13.67 -26.12 19.25
CA LYS A 648 -14.26 -27.43 18.97
C LYS A 648 -15.31 -27.75 20.04
N SER A 649 -16.56 -28.00 19.63
CA SER A 649 -17.55 -28.57 20.51
C SER A 649 -16.99 -29.89 21.05
N THR A 650 -16.87 -30.02 22.35
CA THR A 650 -16.69 -31.35 22.95
C THR A 650 -17.97 -32.10 22.65
N ALA A 651 -17.90 -33.00 21.67
CA ALA A 651 -19.00 -33.91 21.34
C ALA A 651 -19.34 -34.81 22.54
#